data_c8c1b61e56458c83c95bc4d588607718
#
_entry.id   c8c1b61e56458c83c95bc4d588607718
#
_cell.length_a   1.000
_cell.length_b   1.000
_cell.length_c   1.000
_cell.angle_alpha   90.00
_cell.angle_beta   90.00
_cell.angle_gamma   90.00
#
_symmetry.space_group_name_H-M   'P 1'
#
loop_
_entity.id
_entity.type
_entity.pdbx_description
1 polymer ?
#
loop_
_entity_poly.entity_id
_entity_poly.type
_entity_poly.pdbx_seq_one_letter_code
_entity_poly.pdbx_strand_id
1 'polypeptide(L)'
;MRSYTIILLLTALALFAGCITPFEEEIIPEKPGFEHITDSDYTPESIGEWPGYVFVFSGDTCKSFTTFEKLADCRNIDAAEGDLVSLIAMESTENIGFSVMEEGKKTDEYTLLSKDMSPIIPRTWGTIFTAGPEEEGFKRVLNPITSDITITTVNAPESFRSATLRMEGFCNAWAVGYDSFSVSGASRKGELTCTGDTVSASFLPYISSEGTWTPDLTIEMENDEFAPELPVELKSLTRTAVEICIDFTGHDKTKKFEVAVTYGNIMNPSKKNTVRKTYSTFVAPAKPDNIHYTVMRKDGDSWVEEKVHDALCSDANKHGNIWNDWANKNQMRDTMSFCLIDTEFPATIRVRKNTGTVNKVEVRPSAYGIEVREYADYMEFTLPSEAQGKVSVEFNGDRQHNLFIMARRPDSDKPTAGTYNVKYYGKGEHNAGTIYLTSGQTLYIDQGAKVYANVKTIGSNITIAGHGILSGEKMQHHGDNMYSWGDFLINTNTDHSNSSNLKIKDITMIDSPGWNLIIPKTNGVVIDGVNMISWELNGDGIDIVSSCNVEIKNCFIRTYDDAITLKCRFIVNPISDTYNVRIHDCLIWSDYARGIVIGPEAGNSTKSSGRIRDIEVTNCTFLQHKRGLNDDLRAAFAIGQGSDGQTDLWKGSNPPNKISNVTARGLTFDNIDKTGRHVAIWQYGGSVVNMEKITLSDFTILDSKGNSYPALWIKTNGSRISGMKVSNFTVNGTKLTGSSSQLSIDKPANVSISFE
;
A
#
# COMPACT_ATOMS: atom_id res chain seq x y z
N MET A 1 -49.75 -21.86 -8.37
CA MET A 1 -48.37 -21.34 -8.27
C MET A 1 -48.05 -20.16 -9.21
N ARG A 2 -49.03 -19.36 -9.64
CA ARG A 2 -48.83 -18.17 -10.50
C ARG A 2 -49.34 -16.85 -9.86
N SER A 3 -49.89 -16.91 -8.64
CA SER A 3 -50.46 -15.71 -7.98
C SER A 3 -49.56 -15.09 -6.92
N TYR A 4 -48.49 -15.77 -6.49
CA TYR A 4 -47.55 -15.23 -5.48
C TYR A 4 -46.40 -14.41 -6.03
N THR A 5 -46.09 -14.56 -7.32
CA THR A 5 -44.96 -13.84 -7.96
C THR A 5 -45.32 -12.39 -8.33
N ILE A 6 -46.62 -12.10 -8.53
CA ILE A 6 -47.09 -10.76 -8.88
C ILE A 6 -47.22 -9.87 -7.64
N ILE A 7 -47.49 -10.46 -6.48
CA ILE A 7 -47.60 -9.70 -5.21
C ILE A 7 -46.23 -9.30 -4.69
N LEU A 8 -45.18 -10.10 -4.92
CA LEU A 8 -43.81 -9.73 -4.55
C LEU A 8 -43.22 -8.63 -5.47
N LEU A 9 -43.62 -8.57 -6.75
CA LEU A 9 -43.16 -7.52 -7.66
C LEU A 9 -43.85 -6.16 -7.35
N LEU A 10 -45.09 -6.18 -6.92
CA LEU A 10 -45.83 -4.95 -6.53
C LEU A 10 -45.35 -4.40 -5.18
N THR A 11 -44.92 -5.26 -4.25
CA THR A 11 -44.32 -4.81 -2.98
C THR A 11 -42.88 -4.31 -3.16
N ALA A 12 -42.12 -4.83 -4.12
CA ALA A 12 -40.81 -4.30 -4.45
C ALA A 12 -40.88 -2.93 -5.15
N LEU A 13 -41.89 -2.69 -6.00
CA LEU A 13 -42.11 -1.37 -6.60
C LEU A 13 -42.63 -0.33 -5.58
N ALA A 14 -43.39 -0.75 -4.57
CA ALA A 14 -43.86 0.15 -3.51
C ALA A 14 -42.75 0.56 -2.52
N LEU A 15 -41.68 -0.25 -2.39
CA LEU A 15 -40.55 0.07 -1.55
C LEU A 15 -39.52 1.01 -2.24
N PHE A 16 -39.54 1.10 -3.58
CA PHE A 16 -38.75 2.07 -4.32
C PHE A 16 -39.46 3.40 -4.58
N ALA A 17 -40.78 3.45 -4.47
CA ALA A 17 -41.55 4.69 -4.59
C ALA A 17 -41.57 5.52 -3.30
N GLY A 18 -41.03 5.02 -2.19
CA GLY A 18 -41.03 5.69 -0.89
C GLY A 18 -39.90 6.69 -0.65
N CYS A 19 -39.02 6.88 -1.62
CA CYS A 19 -37.91 7.86 -1.50
C CYS A 19 -38.06 9.12 -2.35
N ILE A 20 -39.16 9.28 -3.07
CA ILE A 20 -39.52 10.50 -3.79
C ILE A 20 -40.96 10.80 -3.44
N THR A 21 -41.24 11.30 -2.24
CA THR A 21 -42.44 12.07 -2.03
C THR A 21 -42.15 13.46 -2.57
N PRO A 22 -42.87 13.92 -3.61
CA PRO A 22 -42.93 15.35 -3.89
C PRO A 22 -43.43 16.01 -2.60
N PHE A 23 -42.72 17.03 -2.12
CA PHE A 23 -43.28 17.84 -1.03
C PHE A 23 -44.62 18.39 -1.51
N GLU A 24 -45.69 18.12 -0.78
CA GLU A 24 -46.95 18.78 -1.00
C GLU A 24 -46.75 20.27 -0.78
N GLU A 25 -47.02 21.08 -1.81
CA GLU A 25 -47.01 22.52 -1.73
C GLU A 25 -48.20 22.99 -0.85
N GLU A 26 -47.94 23.49 0.36
CA GLU A 26 -48.94 24.22 1.11
C GLU A 26 -49.10 25.64 0.55
N ILE A 27 -50.15 25.91 -0.16
CA ILE A 27 -50.52 27.25 -0.64
C ILE A 27 -51.14 28.02 0.53
N ILE A 28 -50.46 28.99 1.09
CA ILE A 28 -51.00 29.91 2.09
C ILE A 28 -51.23 31.27 1.43
N PRO A 29 -52.46 31.78 1.43
CA PRO A 29 -52.78 33.04 0.75
C PRO A 29 -52.45 34.23 1.65
N GLU A 30 -51.33 34.90 1.41
CA GLU A 30 -51.16 36.33 1.79
C GLU A 30 -50.03 37.01 1.00
N LYS A 31 -50.39 38.03 0.18
CA LYS A 31 -49.64 39.08 -0.54
C LYS A 31 -48.62 38.63 -1.60
N PRO A 32 -48.53 39.35 -2.73
CA PRO A 32 -47.55 39.07 -3.76
C PRO A 32 -46.14 39.34 -3.22
N GLY A 33 -45.45 38.29 -2.87
CA GLY A 33 -44.11 38.31 -2.33
C GLY A 33 -43.59 36.92 -2.14
N PHE A 34 -42.34 36.72 -2.45
CA PHE A 34 -41.65 35.49 -2.23
C PHE A 34 -41.47 35.29 -0.72
N GLU A 35 -42.23 34.42 -0.08
CA GLU A 35 -41.95 33.98 1.29
C GLU A 35 -41.22 32.64 1.25
N HIS A 36 -39.99 32.58 1.73
CA HIS A 36 -39.32 31.29 1.97
C HIS A 36 -39.92 30.67 3.23
N ILE A 37 -40.33 29.41 3.14
CA ILE A 37 -40.69 28.62 4.31
C ILE A 37 -39.40 28.15 4.96
N THR A 38 -39.16 28.61 6.18
CA THR A 38 -38.28 27.98 7.11
C THR A 38 -39.07 26.83 7.75
N ASP A 39 -38.78 25.60 7.35
CA ASP A 39 -39.05 24.47 8.25
C ASP A 39 -38.02 24.66 9.39
N SER A 40 -38.53 25.02 10.56
CA SER A 40 -37.78 25.59 11.68
C SER A 40 -36.61 24.72 12.16
N ASP A 41 -36.58 23.43 11.78
CA ASP A 41 -35.56 22.49 12.28
C ASP A 41 -34.34 22.36 11.37
N TYR A 42 -34.38 22.83 10.12
CA TYR A 42 -33.34 22.52 9.11
C TYR A 42 -32.77 23.73 8.38
N THR A 43 -33.54 24.80 8.26
CA THR A 43 -33.10 25.99 7.54
C THR A 43 -32.17 26.80 8.44
N PRO A 44 -31.01 27.28 7.95
CA PRO A 44 -30.17 28.16 8.74
C PRO A 44 -30.94 29.40 9.19
N GLU A 45 -30.88 29.74 10.49
CA GLU A 45 -31.57 30.92 11.02
C GLU A 45 -31.22 32.22 10.25
N SER A 46 -29.99 32.28 9.74
CA SER A 46 -29.48 33.45 8.99
C SER A 46 -29.83 33.44 7.51
N ILE A 47 -30.55 32.45 6.97
CA ILE A 47 -30.74 32.30 5.51
C ILE A 47 -31.39 33.54 4.87
N GLY A 48 -32.24 34.24 5.60
CA GLY A 48 -32.85 35.48 5.14
C GLY A 48 -31.88 36.60 4.83
N GLU A 49 -30.69 36.59 5.44
CA GLU A 49 -29.61 37.54 5.24
C GLU A 49 -28.65 37.15 4.11
N TRP A 50 -28.84 36.00 3.51
CA TRP A 50 -27.95 35.48 2.49
C TRP A 50 -28.17 36.11 1.14
N PRO A 51 -27.12 36.53 0.43
CA PRO A 51 -27.18 37.00 -0.95
C PRO A 51 -27.46 35.84 -1.90
N GLY A 52 -27.84 36.15 -3.12
CA GLY A 52 -28.05 35.10 -4.11
C GLY A 52 -28.51 35.57 -5.48
N TYR A 53 -29.08 34.62 -6.22
CA TYR A 53 -29.40 34.76 -7.63
C TYR A 53 -30.77 34.15 -7.93
N VAL A 54 -31.48 34.76 -8.86
CA VAL A 54 -32.69 34.23 -9.49
C VAL A 54 -32.47 34.16 -10.98
N PHE A 55 -32.73 33.00 -11.57
CA PHE A 55 -32.75 32.79 -13.00
C PHE A 55 -34.18 32.42 -13.43
N VAL A 56 -34.64 33.00 -14.52
CA VAL A 56 -35.93 32.70 -15.14
C VAL A 56 -35.66 32.19 -16.56
N PHE A 57 -36.15 31.01 -16.86
CA PHE A 57 -36.02 30.37 -18.13
C PHE A 57 -37.37 30.19 -18.80
N SER A 58 -37.48 30.63 -20.07
CA SER A 58 -38.64 30.35 -20.91
C SER A 58 -38.28 29.25 -21.89
N GLY A 59 -38.88 28.07 -21.72
CA GLY A 59 -38.42 26.88 -22.38
C GLY A 59 -36.99 26.49 -21.93
N ASP A 60 -36.06 26.41 -22.87
CA ASP A 60 -34.65 26.07 -22.62
C ASP A 60 -33.72 27.34 -22.62
N THR A 61 -34.26 28.54 -22.60
CA THR A 61 -33.52 29.80 -22.76
C THR A 61 -33.70 30.71 -21.57
N CYS A 62 -32.61 31.25 -21.04
CA CYS A 62 -32.64 32.23 -19.96
C CYS A 62 -33.29 33.57 -20.42
N LYS A 63 -34.41 33.91 -19.83
CA LYS A 63 -35.16 35.13 -20.08
C LYS A 63 -34.59 36.28 -19.28
N SER A 64 -34.27 36.02 -18.02
CA SER A 64 -33.67 37.03 -17.13
C SER A 64 -32.92 36.41 -15.98
N PHE A 65 -31.94 37.11 -15.43
CA PHE A 65 -31.36 36.81 -14.14
C PHE A 65 -31.25 38.06 -13.27
N THR A 66 -31.37 37.88 -11.97
CA THR A 66 -31.33 39.01 -11.01
C THR A 66 -30.53 38.55 -9.79
N THR A 67 -29.76 39.46 -9.22
CA THR A 67 -29.06 39.27 -7.96
C THR A 67 -29.83 39.96 -6.83
N PHE A 68 -29.73 39.40 -5.63
CA PHE A 68 -30.22 40.00 -4.41
C PHE A 68 -29.13 39.99 -3.35
N GLU A 69 -29.09 41.07 -2.52
CA GLU A 69 -28.12 41.14 -1.41
C GLU A 69 -28.60 40.34 -0.20
N LYS A 70 -29.91 40.21 -0.03
CA LYS A 70 -30.53 39.40 1.03
C LYS A 70 -31.73 38.65 0.46
N LEU A 71 -31.83 37.38 0.80
CA LEU A 71 -32.96 36.53 0.40
C LEU A 71 -34.30 37.15 0.87
N ALA A 72 -34.33 37.73 2.05
CA ALA A 72 -35.52 38.42 2.60
C ALA A 72 -36.05 39.53 1.72
N ASP A 73 -35.22 40.15 0.89
CA ASP A 73 -35.57 41.24 -0.02
C ASP A 73 -36.01 40.75 -1.41
N CYS A 74 -35.81 39.45 -1.70
CA CYS A 74 -36.18 38.83 -2.96
C CYS A 74 -37.70 38.54 -2.97
N ARG A 75 -38.52 39.58 -3.30
CA ARG A 75 -39.99 39.50 -3.21
C ARG A 75 -40.72 39.46 -4.54
N ASN A 76 -40.14 39.92 -5.63
CA ASN A 76 -40.75 39.99 -6.94
C ASN A 76 -39.89 39.31 -7.97
N ILE A 77 -40.38 38.26 -8.59
CA ILE A 77 -39.72 37.57 -9.70
C ILE A 77 -40.62 37.75 -10.93
N ASP A 78 -40.05 38.36 -11.98
CA ASP A 78 -40.76 38.52 -13.25
C ASP A 78 -40.69 37.24 -14.08
N ALA A 79 -41.62 36.32 -13.79
CA ALA A 79 -41.78 35.03 -14.47
C ALA A 79 -43.23 34.90 -14.97
N ALA A 80 -43.35 34.47 -16.24
CA ALA A 80 -44.66 34.12 -16.80
C ALA A 80 -45.08 32.68 -16.44
N GLU A 81 -46.35 32.39 -16.52
CA GLU A 81 -46.82 31.04 -16.34
C GLU A 81 -46.11 30.05 -17.29
N GLY A 82 -45.54 28.98 -16.73
CA GLY A 82 -44.79 27.97 -17.44
C GLY A 82 -43.28 28.25 -17.53
N ASP A 83 -42.82 29.42 -17.08
CA ASP A 83 -41.37 29.68 -16.97
C ASP A 83 -40.76 28.87 -15.84
N LEU A 84 -39.55 28.35 -16.03
CA LEU A 84 -38.78 27.67 -14.99
C LEU A 84 -37.99 28.72 -14.19
N VAL A 85 -38.17 28.76 -12.88
CA VAL A 85 -37.46 29.68 -11.97
C VAL A 85 -36.47 28.88 -11.13
N SER A 86 -35.20 29.29 -11.13
CA SER A 86 -34.16 28.79 -10.25
C SER A 86 -33.71 29.91 -9.30
N LEU A 87 -33.92 29.68 -8.01
CA LEU A 87 -33.51 30.58 -6.94
C LEU A 87 -32.42 29.93 -6.10
N ILE A 88 -31.34 30.67 -5.89
CA ILE A 88 -30.16 30.23 -5.16
C ILE A 88 -29.78 31.26 -4.13
N ALA A 89 -29.73 30.87 -2.85
CA ALA A 89 -29.21 31.67 -1.75
C ALA A 89 -27.93 31.02 -1.21
N MET A 90 -26.92 31.82 -0.92
CA MET A 90 -25.62 31.33 -0.43
C MET A 90 -25.11 32.18 0.72
N GLU A 91 -24.41 31.56 1.66
CA GLU A 91 -23.88 32.23 2.85
C GLU A 91 -22.91 33.37 2.48
N SER A 92 -22.21 33.25 1.35
CA SER A 92 -21.35 34.27 0.76
C SER A 92 -21.28 34.06 -0.76
N THR A 93 -21.13 35.13 -1.51
CA THR A 93 -20.82 35.10 -2.96
C THR A 93 -19.32 35.14 -3.24
N GLU A 94 -18.51 35.19 -2.20
CA GLU A 94 -17.06 35.16 -2.32
C GLU A 94 -16.59 33.84 -2.94
N ASN A 95 -15.68 33.91 -3.90
CA ASN A 95 -15.15 32.78 -4.63
C ASN A 95 -16.16 31.95 -5.45
N ILE A 96 -17.38 32.44 -5.65
CA ILE A 96 -18.41 31.80 -6.47
C ILE A 96 -18.65 32.61 -7.75
N GLY A 97 -19.00 31.90 -8.81
CA GLY A 97 -19.40 32.50 -10.08
C GLY A 97 -20.24 31.53 -10.91
N PHE A 98 -20.67 32.01 -12.06
CA PHE A 98 -21.38 31.23 -13.05
C PHE A 98 -20.54 31.14 -14.33
N SER A 99 -20.71 30.06 -15.06
CA SER A 99 -20.08 29.87 -16.37
C SER A 99 -20.47 30.93 -17.36
N VAL A 100 -21.71 31.40 -17.27
CA VAL A 100 -22.29 32.45 -18.11
C VAL A 100 -23.14 33.40 -17.26
N MET A 101 -23.06 34.72 -17.51
CA MET A 101 -23.84 35.77 -16.84
C MET A 101 -24.50 36.68 -17.91
N GLU A 102 -25.03 36.08 -18.96
CA GLU A 102 -25.69 36.75 -20.08
C GLU A 102 -27.09 36.16 -20.30
N GLU A 103 -28.09 36.98 -20.61
CA GLU A 103 -29.41 36.53 -21.02
C GLU A 103 -29.39 35.89 -22.41
N GLY A 104 -30.38 35.07 -22.74
CA GLY A 104 -30.56 34.48 -24.06
C GLY A 104 -29.72 33.22 -24.30
N LYS A 105 -28.97 32.76 -23.32
CA LYS A 105 -28.23 31.47 -23.38
C LYS A 105 -29.12 30.29 -22.98
N LYS A 106 -28.73 29.09 -23.37
CA LYS A 106 -29.45 27.87 -23.01
C LYS A 106 -29.31 27.52 -21.53
N THR A 107 -30.27 26.80 -21.00
CA THR A 107 -30.33 26.35 -19.60
C THR A 107 -29.10 25.58 -19.18
N ASP A 108 -28.55 24.74 -20.06
CA ASP A 108 -27.38 23.92 -19.82
C ASP A 108 -26.04 24.70 -19.82
N GLU A 109 -26.07 25.95 -20.25
CA GLU A 109 -24.89 26.82 -20.24
C GLU A 109 -24.68 27.50 -18.87
N TYR A 110 -25.70 27.53 -17.98
CA TYR A 110 -25.59 28.18 -16.66
C TYR A 110 -25.17 27.17 -15.60
N THR A 111 -23.96 27.29 -15.16
CA THR A 111 -23.37 26.43 -14.15
C THR A 111 -22.77 27.25 -13.02
N LEU A 112 -23.22 27.00 -11.80
CA LEU A 112 -22.60 27.52 -10.57
C LEU A 112 -21.26 26.84 -10.38
N LEU A 113 -20.19 27.59 -10.16
CA LEU A 113 -18.85 27.07 -10.01
C LEU A 113 -18.01 27.87 -9.01
N SER A 114 -17.02 27.21 -8.42
CA SER A 114 -15.98 27.87 -7.64
C SER A 114 -14.93 28.49 -8.58
N LYS A 115 -14.55 29.72 -8.32
CA LYS A 115 -13.56 30.47 -9.13
C LYS A 115 -12.15 29.90 -9.01
N ASP A 116 -11.80 29.33 -7.88
CA ASP A 116 -10.51 28.67 -7.63
C ASP A 116 -10.52 27.19 -7.98
N MET A 117 -11.63 26.70 -8.55
CA MET A 117 -11.83 25.30 -8.90
C MET A 117 -11.84 24.34 -7.70
N SER A 118 -11.93 24.83 -6.48
CA SER A 118 -12.09 24.02 -5.27
C SER A 118 -13.49 23.40 -5.21
N PRO A 119 -13.66 22.17 -4.70
CA PRO A 119 -14.99 21.64 -4.37
C PRO A 119 -15.60 22.29 -3.12
N ILE A 120 -14.80 23.01 -2.32
CA ILE A 120 -15.27 23.73 -1.13
C ILE A 120 -15.86 25.05 -1.56
N ILE A 121 -17.13 25.26 -1.24
CA ILE A 121 -17.87 26.49 -1.56
C ILE A 121 -18.68 26.94 -0.34
N PRO A 122 -19.12 28.20 -0.28
CA PRO A 122 -20.04 28.65 0.75
C PRO A 122 -21.31 27.80 0.80
N ARG A 123 -21.89 27.66 1.98
CA ARG A 123 -23.16 26.96 2.17
C ARG A 123 -24.21 27.54 1.24
N THR A 124 -24.86 26.69 0.45
CA THR A 124 -25.75 27.10 -0.63
C THR A 124 -27.06 26.33 -0.55
N TRP A 125 -28.17 27.04 -0.61
CA TRP A 125 -29.54 26.53 -0.63
C TRP A 125 -30.27 27.07 -1.85
N GLY A 126 -31.21 26.30 -2.39
CA GLY A 126 -31.95 26.74 -3.57
C GLY A 126 -33.24 25.97 -3.79
N THR A 127 -34.00 26.45 -4.73
CA THR A 127 -35.22 25.80 -5.23
C THR A 127 -35.35 26.03 -6.73
N ILE A 128 -35.95 25.06 -7.42
CA ILE A 128 -36.29 25.16 -8.83
C ILE A 128 -37.79 24.84 -8.93
N PHE A 129 -38.56 25.69 -9.62
CA PHE A 129 -39.96 25.48 -9.79
C PHE A 129 -40.48 26.08 -11.11
N THR A 130 -41.60 25.58 -11.61
CA THR A 130 -42.28 26.19 -12.74
C THR A 130 -43.27 27.24 -12.23
N ALA A 131 -43.21 28.47 -12.79
CA ALA A 131 -44.15 29.52 -12.45
C ALA A 131 -45.58 29.11 -12.84
N GLY A 132 -46.48 29.23 -11.90
CA GLY A 132 -47.91 28.99 -12.10
C GLY A 132 -48.66 30.25 -12.50
N PRO A 133 -50.02 30.14 -12.71
CA PRO A 133 -50.88 31.30 -12.89
C PRO A 133 -50.76 32.23 -11.67
N GLU A 134 -50.92 33.54 -11.89
CA GLU A 134 -50.85 34.58 -10.87
C GLU A 134 -51.87 34.39 -9.76
N GLU A 135 -51.65 33.42 -8.88
CA GLU A 135 -52.35 33.30 -7.62
C GLU A 135 -51.49 33.81 -6.48
N GLU A 136 -52.14 34.60 -5.62
CA GLU A 136 -51.49 35.32 -4.53
C GLU A 136 -50.60 34.45 -3.66
N GLY A 137 -49.30 34.81 -3.62
CA GLY A 137 -48.33 34.39 -2.59
C GLY A 137 -47.84 32.95 -2.61
N PHE A 138 -46.80 32.66 -3.37
CA PHE A 138 -46.16 31.34 -3.35
C PHE A 138 -45.11 31.27 -2.24
N LYS A 139 -45.27 30.30 -1.33
CA LYS A 139 -44.20 29.84 -0.43
C LYS A 139 -43.36 28.76 -1.12
N ARG A 140 -42.06 28.94 -1.19
CA ARG A 140 -41.13 27.96 -1.76
C ARG A 140 -40.16 27.48 -0.71
N VAL A 141 -40.04 26.18 -0.58
CA VAL A 141 -39.07 25.56 0.33
C VAL A 141 -37.70 25.54 -0.34
N LEU A 142 -36.74 26.19 0.27
CA LEU A 142 -35.36 26.09 -0.12
C LEU A 142 -34.77 24.79 0.40
N ASN A 143 -34.01 24.12 -0.45
CA ASN A 143 -33.32 22.87 -0.13
C ASN A 143 -31.80 23.09 -0.16
N PRO A 144 -31.03 22.40 0.69
CA PRO A 144 -29.58 22.47 0.62
C PRO A 144 -29.08 21.89 -0.70
N ILE A 145 -28.26 22.69 -1.38
CA ILE A 145 -27.50 22.27 -2.57
C ILE A 145 -26.17 21.67 -2.15
N THR A 146 -25.55 22.25 -1.13
CA THR A 146 -24.29 21.76 -0.56
C THR A 146 -24.52 20.70 0.51
N SER A 147 -23.51 19.89 0.73
CA SER A 147 -23.35 19.06 1.91
C SER A 147 -22.33 19.69 2.85
N ASP A 148 -22.42 19.40 4.14
CA ASP A 148 -21.58 20.01 5.17
C ASP A 148 -20.61 18.97 5.75
N ILE A 149 -19.38 19.40 6.03
CA ILE A 149 -18.38 18.61 6.76
C ILE A 149 -17.88 19.43 7.95
N THR A 150 -17.77 18.77 9.09
CA THR A 150 -17.18 19.35 10.30
C THR A 150 -16.13 18.38 10.86
N ILE A 151 -14.96 18.91 11.20
CA ILE A 151 -13.92 18.17 11.93
C ILE A 151 -13.80 18.84 13.30
N THR A 152 -13.88 18.01 14.34
CA THR A 152 -13.74 18.46 15.74
C THR A 152 -12.66 17.62 16.43
N THR A 153 -11.79 18.27 17.17
CA THR A 153 -10.80 17.63 18.02
C THR A 153 -11.16 17.84 19.49
N VAL A 154 -11.02 16.80 20.29
CA VAL A 154 -11.34 16.81 21.72
C VAL A 154 -10.11 16.39 22.50
N ASN A 155 -9.75 17.18 23.51
CA ASN A 155 -8.58 16.92 24.38
C ASN A 155 -7.29 16.66 23.61
N ALA A 156 -7.06 17.46 22.56
CA ALA A 156 -5.87 17.36 21.72
C ALA A 156 -4.60 17.54 22.57
N PRO A 157 -3.60 16.63 22.46
CA PRO A 157 -2.34 16.77 23.18
C PRO A 157 -1.51 17.93 22.63
N GLU A 158 -0.53 18.43 23.40
CA GLU A 158 0.37 19.52 22.96
C GLU A 158 1.11 19.20 21.65
N SER A 159 1.35 17.92 21.39
CA SER A 159 1.98 17.45 20.15
C SER A 159 1.07 17.48 18.94
N PHE A 160 -0.24 17.67 19.09
CA PHE A 160 -1.18 17.78 17.96
C PHE A 160 -0.89 19.07 17.17
N ARG A 161 -0.89 18.95 15.84
CA ARG A 161 -0.67 20.08 14.92
C ARG A 161 -1.90 20.33 14.06
N SER A 162 -2.39 19.30 13.39
CA SER A 162 -3.54 19.45 12.50
C SER A 162 -4.24 18.11 12.24
N ALA A 163 -5.48 18.19 11.80
CA ALA A 163 -6.20 17.10 11.16
C ALA A 163 -6.70 17.57 9.79
N THR A 164 -6.22 16.95 8.72
CA THR A 164 -6.57 17.31 7.35
C THR A 164 -7.41 16.22 6.71
N LEU A 165 -8.60 16.60 6.24
CA LEU A 165 -9.47 15.77 5.43
C LEU A 165 -9.24 16.10 3.96
N ARG A 166 -8.82 15.09 3.19
CA ARG A 166 -8.71 15.19 1.74
C ARG A 166 -9.99 14.73 1.09
N MET A 167 -10.47 15.54 0.18
CA MET A 167 -11.67 15.28 -0.61
C MET A 167 -11.27 15.09 -2.06
N GLU A 168 -11.38 13.88 -2.58
CA GLU A 168 -11.12 13.59 -3.98
C GLU A 168 -12.40 13.14 -4.67
N GLY A 169 -12.57 13.51 -5.94
CA GLY A 169 -13.73 13.11 -6.71
C GLY A 169 -14.95 14.00 -6.54
N PHE A 170 -14.87 15.10 -5.81
CA PHE A 170 -15.95 16.07 -5.68
C PHE A 170 -16.04 16.99 -6.90
N CYS A 171 -17.23 17.50 -7.16
CA CYS A 171 -17.45 18.42 -8.26
C CYS A 171 -17.23 19.85 -7.83
N ASN A 172 -16.89 20.71 -8.78
CA ASN A 172 -16.76 22.13 -8.58
C ASN A 172 -17.84 22.94 -9.31
N ALA A 173 -18.84 22.27 -9.87
CA ALA A 173 -19.87 22.91 -10.70
C ALA A 173 -21.24 22.24 -10.53
N TRP A 174 -22.31 23.03 -10.61
CA TRP A 174 -23.69 22.61 -10.52
C TRP A 174 -24.53 23.34 -11.58
N ALA A 175 -25.31 22.60 -12.36
CA ALA A 175 -26.18 23.18 -13.38
C ALA A 175 -27.44 23.82 -12.76
N VAL A 176 -27.72 25.05 -13.12
CA VAL A 176 -28.71 25.92 -12.50
C VAL A 176 -30.12 25.66 -13.01
N GLY A 177 -30.28 25.15 -14.21
CA GLY A 177 -31.55 25.08 -14.92
C GLY A 177 -32.25 23.72 -14.96
N TYR A 178 -31.85 22.74 -14.15
CA TYR A 178 -32.42 21.42 -14.16
C TYR A 178 -33.10 21.03 -12.86
N ASP A 179 -34.18 20.25 -12.99
CA ASP A 179 -35.00 19.70 -11.90
C ASP A 179 -34.21 18.76 -10.97
N SER A 180 -33.09 18.26 -11.43
CA SER A 180 -32.20 17.40 -10.69
C SER A 180 -30.77 17.95 -10.74
N PHE A 181 -30.04 17.80 -9.64
CA PHE A 181 -28.64 18.13 -9.55
C PHE A 181 -27.84 17.37 -10.64
N SER A 182 -27.73 17.95 -11.81
CA SER A 182 -26.80 17.44 -12.80
C SER A 182 -25.44 18.06 -12.51
N VAL A 183 -24.56 17.23 -12.03
CA VAL A 183 -23.17 17.63 -11.80
C VAL A 183 -22.47 17.59 -13.14
N SER A 184 -22.16 18.76 -13.68
CA SER A 184 -21.26 18.88 -14.82
C SER A 184 -19.92 19.35 -14.32
N GLY A 185 -18.89 18.54 -14.44
CA GLY A 185 -17.54 18.99 -14.07
C GLY A 185 -16.57 17.84 -13.86
N ALA A 186 -15.29 18.14 -14.05
CA ALA A 186 -14.25 17.20 -13.75
C ALA A 186 -14.15 16.98 -12.23
N SER A 187 -13.85 15.76 -11.81
CA SER A 187 -13.46 15.44 -10.45
C SER A 187 -12.38 16.40 -9.94
N ARG A 188 -12.58 17.00 -8.79
CA ARG A 188 -11.67 17.96 -8.15
C ARG A 188 -11.23 17.47 -6.80
N LYS A 189 -10.08 17.99 -6.36
CA LYS A 189 -9.48 17.73 -5.06
C LYS A 189 -9.65 18.95 -4.19
N GLY A 190 -9.97 18.75 -2.91
CA GLY A 190 -10.00 19.78 -1.89
C GLY A 190 -9.46 19.24 -0.58
N GLU A 191 -9.04 20.14 0.29
CA GLU A 191 -8.54 19.81 1.63
C GLU A 191 -9.22 20.70 2.67
N LEU A 192 -9.62 20.11 3.79
CA LEU A 192 -10.13 20.80 4.95
C LEU A 192 -9.22 20.49 6.14
N THR A 193 -8.51 21.50 6.64
CA THR A 193 -7.55 21.34 7.74
C THR A 193 -8.07 22.01 9.01
N CYS A 194 -8.11 21.20 10.10
CA CYS A 194 -8.40 21.64 11.45
C CYS A 194 -7.09 21.78 12.24
N THR A 195 -6.75 23.00 12.65
CA THR A 195 -5.58 23.28 13.51
C THR A 195 -5.97 23.66 14.94
N GLY A 196 -7.27 23.63 15.25
CA GLY A 196 -7.86 23.96 16.54
C GLY A 196 -8.96 22.97 16.91
N ASP A 197 -9.95 23.43 17.66
CA ASP A 197 -10.98 22.53 18.21
C ASP A 197 -12.03 22.11 17.17
N THR A 198 -12.39 23.01 16.23
CA THR A 198 -13.42 22.70 15.22
C THR A 198 -13.21 23.51 13.95
N VAL A 199 -13.42 22.88 12.80
CA VAL A 199 -13.52 23.53 11.49
C VAL A 199 -14.71 22.94 10.73
N SER A 200 -15.42 23.78 9.99
CA SER A 200 -16.53 23.35 9.13
C SER A 200 -16.39 23.93 7.73
N ALA A 201 -16.84 23.19 6.74
CA ALA A 201 -16.95 23.63 5.36
C ALA A 201 -18.17 23.00 4.68
N SER A 202 -18.63 23.66 3.62
CA SER A 202 -19.63 23.10 2.71
C SER A 202 -18.99 22.78 1.37
N PHE A 203 -19.54 21.79 0.66
CA PHE A 203 -19.01 21.34 -0.62
C PHE A 203 -20.11 20.89 -1.56
N LEU A 204 -19.86 20.94 -2.86
CA LEU A 204 -20.76 20.37 -3.84
C LEU A 204 -20.71 18.85 -3.79
N PRO A 205 -21.86 18.18 -3.73
CA PRO A 205 -21.89 16.74 -3.60
C PRO A 205 -21.27 16.05 -4.81
N TYR A 206 -20.60 14.95 -4.54
CA TYR A 206 -20.08 14.06 -5.56
C TYR A 206 -21.15 13.05 -6.01
N ILE A 207 -21.30 12.89 -7.31
CA ILE A 207 -22.09 11.81 -7.90
C ILE A 207 -21.15 10.95 -8.75
N SER A 208 -20.54 9.93 -8.13
CA SER A 208 -19.89 8.88 -8.90
C SER A 208 -20.92 7.87 -9.42
N SER A 209 -20.58 7.17 -10.47
CA SER A 209 -21.36 6.02 -10.94
C SER A 209 -21.49 4.90 -9.88
N GLU A 210 -20.62 4.90 -8.89
CA GLU A 210 -20.59 3.95 -7.76
C GLU A 210 -21.19 4.53 -6.48
N GLY A 211 -21.37 5.86 -6.39
CA GLY A 211 -22.11 6.55 -5.34
C GLY A 211 -21.52 6.46 -3.94
N THR A 212 -20.22 6.16 -3.79
CA THR A 212 -19.57 5.99 -2.49
C THR A 212 -18.35 6.87 -2.31
N TRP A 213 -18.10 7.31 -1.09
CA TRP A 213 -16.93 8.05 -0.67
C TRP A 213 -16.45 7.58 0.70
N THR A 214 -15.17 7.29 0.82
CA THR A 214 -14.50 7.01 2.09
C THR A 214 -13.68 8.23 2.46
N PRO A 215 -13.90 8.83 3.65
CA PRO A 215 -13.10 9.95 4.11
C PRO A 215 -11.62 9.58 4.21
N ASP A 216 -10.75 10.41 3.65
CA ASP A 216 -9.29 10.29 3.75
C ASP A 216 -8.79 11.35 4.76
N LEU A 217 -8.53 10.91 5.99
CA LEU A 217 -8.15 11.76 7.10
C LEU A 217 -6.67 11.56 7.43
N THR A 218 -5.93 12.65 7.51
CA THR A 218 -4.55 12.68 8.01
C THR A 218 -4.49 13.51 9.29
N ILE A 219 -3.83 12.99 10.33
CA ILE A 219 -3.62 13.66 11.62
C ILE A 219 -2.13 13.88 11.81
N GLU A 220 -1.71 15.13 11.92
CA GLU A 220 -0.33 15.54 12.15
C GLU A 220 -0.07 15.81 13.63
N MET A 221 0.98 15.20 14.14
CA MET A 221 1.54 15.44 15.48
C MET A 221 2.93 16.08 15.34
N GLU A 222 3.51 16.57 16.40
CA GLU A 222 4.82 17.27 16.38
C GLU A 222 5.94 16.46 15.70
N ASN A 223 5.97 15.14 15.88
CA ASN A 223 6.99 14.25 15.35
C ASN A 223 6.40 13.07 14.58
N ASP A 224 5.12 13.12 14.23
CA ASP A 224 4.43 11.98 13.64
C ASP A 224 3.21 12.39 12.80
N GLU A 225 2.87 11.58 11.81
CA GLU A 225 1.70 11.74 10.96
C GLU A 225 0.93 10.41 10.92
N PHE A 226 -0.39 10.47 11.08
CA PHE A 226 -1.27 9.31 11.05
C PHE A 226 -2.32 9.47 9.97
N ALA A 227 -2.52 8.45 9.17
CA ALA A 227 -3.63 8.36 8.24
C ALA A 227 -4.56 7.21 8.66
N PRO A 228 -5.49 7.45 9.61
CA PRO A 228 -6.39 6.41 10.06
C PRO A 228 -7.38 6.04 8.97
N GLU A 229 -7.44 4.77 8.62
CA GLU A 229 -8.48 4.25 7.73
C GLU A 229 -9.84 4.36 8.46
N LEU A 230 -10.70 5.26 7.99
CA LEU A 230 -11.99 5.46 8.62
C LEU A 230 -12.95 4.29 8.30
N PRO A 231 -13.70 3.79 9.28
CA PRO A 231 -14.51 2.57 9.14
C PRO A 231 -15.84 2.81 8.43
N VAL A 232 -15.97 3.87 7.63
CA VAL A 232 -17.22 4.27 7.02
C VAL A 232 -17.07 4.53 5.53
N GLU A 233 -17.93 3.94 4.76
CA GLU A 233 -18.15 4.23 3.35
C GLU A 233 -19.49 4.99 3.23
N LEU A 234 -19.42 6.24 2.80
CA LEU A 234 -20.60 7.10 2.67
C LEU A 234 -21.21 6.94 1.28
N LYS A 235 -22.49 6.55 1.26
CA LYS A 235 -23.27 6.43 0.04
C LYS A 235 -24.08 7.71 -0.17
N SER A 236 -24.00 8.29 -1.36
CA SER A 236 -24.75 9.48 -1.74
C SER A 236 -24.58 10.65 -0.77
N LEU A 237 -23.74 11.59 -1.12
CA LEU A 237 -23.42 12.76 -0.29
C LEU A 237 -24.33 13.96 -0.52
N THR A 238 -25.41 13.82 -1.29
CA THR A 238 -26.37 14.90 -1.47
C THR A 238 -27.09 15.19 -0.15
N ARG A 239 -27.13 16.46 0.25
CA ARG A 239 -27.79 16.92 1.48
C ARG A 239 -27.32 16.20 2.74
N THR A 240 -26.02 15.87 2.82
CA THR A 240 -25.45 15.10 3.92
C THR A 240 -24.64 16.01 4.83
N ALA A 241 -24.82 15.91 6.13
CA ALA A 241 -23.89 16.44 7.11
C ALA A 241 -22.96 15.31 7.58
N VAL A 242 -21.66 15.54 7.56
CA VAL A 242 -20.63 14.63 8.04
C VAL A 242 -19.87 15.32 9.15
N GLU A 243 -19.86 14.72 10.33
CA GLU A 243 -19.10 15.20 11.49
C GLU A 243 -18.00 14.16 11.81
N ILE A 244 -16.75 14.58 11.81
CA ILE A 244 -15.60 13.76 12.20
C ILE A 244 -15.10 14.29 13.53
N CYS A 245 -15.25 13.50 14.59
CA CYS A 245 -14.75 13.83 15.91
C CYS A 245 -13.53 12.97 16.23
N ILE A 246 -12.42 13.63 16.54
CA ILE A 246 -11.15 13.01 16.93
C ILE A 246 -10.98 13.26 18.43
N ASP A 247 -11.16 12.21 19.22
CA ASP A 247 -11.11 12.28 20.69
C ASP A 247 -9.81 11.67 21.22
N PHE A 248 -8.95 12.52 21.76
CA PHE A 248 -7.69 12.16 22.39
C PHE A 248 -7.80 11.91 23.90
N THR A 249 -8.99 11.76 24.44
CA THR A 249 -9.18 11.53 25.87
C THR A 249 -8.35 10.34 26.36
N GLY A 250 -7.44 10.59 27.28
CA GLY A 250 -6.54 9.58 27.84
C GLY A 250 -5.37 9.16 26.95
N HIS A 251 -5.16 9.83 25.82
CA HIS A 251 -4.07 9.56 24.88
C HIS A 251 -2.69 9.55 25.54
N ASP A 252 -2.40 10.48 26.42
CA ASP A 252 -1.10 10.57 27.10
C ASP A 252 -0.71 9.30 27.85
N LYS A 253 -1.70 8.58 28.39
CA LYS A 253 -1.51 7.33 29.14
C LYS A 253 -1.56 6.10 28.27
N THR A 254 -2.49 6.07 27.32
CA THR A 254 -2.83 4.86 26.54
C THR A 254 -2.22 4.84 25.14
N LYS A 255 -1.75 6.01 24.66
CA LYS A 255 -1.36 6.23 23.26
C LYS A 255 -2.47 5.85 22.28
N LYS A 256 -3.73 6.01 22.71
CA LYS A 256 -4.91 5.71 21.88
C LYS A 256 -5.77 6.95 21.73
N PHE A 257 -6.44 7.05 20.60
CA PHE A 257 -7.44 8.06 20.33
C PHE A 257 -8.63 7.41 19.58
N GLU A 258 -9.80 8.02 19.67
CA GLU A 258 -10.99 7.56 18.97
C GLU A 258 -11.31 8.50 17.81
N VAL A 259 -11.69 7.95 16.67
CA VAL A 259 -12.31 8.71 15.58
C VAL A 259 -13.75 8.24 15.44
N ALA A 260 -14.68 9.17 15.60
CA ALA A 260 -16.10 8.97 15.40
C ALA A 260 -16.53 9.72 14.14
N VAL A 261 -17.12 9.00 13.17
CA VAL A 261 -17.74 9.60 12.00
C VAL A 261 -19.24 9.54 12.17
N THR A 262 -19.87 10.69 12.31
CA THR A 262 -21.33 10.86 12.38
C THR A 262 -21.83 11.45 11.08
N TYR A 263 -22.80 10.81 10.47
CA TYR A 263 -23.36 11.28 9.20
C TYR A 263 -24.89 11.12 9.17
N GLY A 264 -25.53 12.02 8.46
CA GLY A 264 -26.98 12.02 8.33
C GLY A 264 -27.44 13.01 7.27
N ASN A 265 -28.71 12.98 6.94
CA ASN A 265 -29.29 13.93 6.01
C ASN A 265 -29.52 15.28 6.71
N ILE A 266 -29.09 16.38 6.10
CA ILE A 266 -29.28 17.75 6.61
C ILE A 266 -30.76 18.03 6.88
N MET A 267 -31.65 17.51 6.05
CA MET A 267 -33.11 17.64 6.18
C MET A 267 -33.74 16.76 7.28
N ASN A 268 -32.95 15.91 7.94
CA ASN A 268 -33.42 15.08 9.04
C ASN A 268 -32.34 14.86 10.10
N PRO A 269 -31.93 15.92 10.83
CA PRO A 269 -30.82 15.86 11.78
C PRO A 269 -31.04 14.94 12.98
N SER A 270 -32.28 14.51 13.23
CA SER A 270 -32.58 13.51 14.27
C SER A 270 -32.20 12.08 13.89
N LYS A 271 -31.95 11.80 12.61
CA LYS A 271 -31.55 10.49 12.08
C LYS A 271 -30.09 10.51 11.66
N LYS A 272 -29.19 10.44 12.63
CA LYS A 272 -27.75 10.36 12.40
C LYS A 272 -27.24 8.94 12.67
N ASN A 273 -26.27 8.50 11.89
CA ASN A 273 -25.52 7.27 12.12
C ASN A 273 -24.12 7.64 12.61
N THR A 274 -23.63 6.94 13.62
CA THR A 274 -22.28 7.16 14.13
C THR A 274 -21.50 5.85 14.12
N VAL A 275 -20.35 5.85 13.49
CA VAL A 275 -19.38 4.76 13.52
C VAL A 275 -18.14 5.24 14.24
N ARG A 276 -17.62 4.41 15.17
CA ARG A 276 -16.46 4.75 16.00
C ARG A 276 -15.37 3.70 15.82
N LYS A 277 -14.12 4.15 15.80
CA LYS A 277 -12.96 3.25 15.79
C LYS A 277 -11.86 3.85 16.63
N THR A 278 -11.24 3.03 17.47
CA THR A 278 -10.08 3.41 18.26
C THR A 278 -8.81 3.08 17.51
N TYR A 279 -7.90 4.02 17.46
CA TYR A 279 -6.59 3.91 16.87
C TYR A 279 -5.52 4.04 17.96
N SER A 280 -4.35 3.51 17.67
CA SER A 280 -3.18 3.70 18.54
C SER A 280 -2.15 4.53 17.79
N THR A 281 -1.62 5.55 18.44
CA THR A 281 -0.41 6.20 17.95
C THR A 281 0.74 5.25 18.24
N PHE A 282 1.46 4.87 17.21
CA PHE A 282 2.66 4.07 17.35
C PHE A 282 3.86 5.00 17.47
N VAL A 283 4.48 4.99 18.64
CA VAL A 283 5.82 5.56 18.78
C VAL A 283 6.78 4.44 18.44
N ALA A 284 7.39 4.49 17.25
CA ALA A 284 8.47 3.59 16.94
C ALA A 284 9.51 3.65 18.06
N PRO A 285 9.94 2.51 18.63
CA PRO A 285 10.99 2.54 19.63
C PRO A 285 12.20 3.25 19.06
N ALA A 286 12.75 4.19 19.82
CA ALA A 286 13.95 4.93 19.40
C ALA A 286 15.03 3.92 18.99
N LYS A 287 15.51 4.03 17.75
CA LYS A 287 16.69 3.30 17.32
C LYS A 287 17.91 3.94 17.97
N PRO A 288 18.83 3.15 18.51
CA PRO A 288 20.12 3.71 18.91
C PRO A 288 20.81 4.34 17.68
N ASP A 289 21.44 5.47 17.86
CA ASP A 289 22.28 6.06 16.83
C ASP A 289 23.37 5.05 16.43
N ASN A 290 23.66 4.97 15.13
CA ASN A 290 24.72 4.09 14.66
C ASN A 290 26.07 4.65 15.07
N ILE A 291 26.61 4.03 16.11
CA ILE A 291 27.96 4.32 16.62
C ILE A 291 28.97 3.21 16.27
N HIS A 292 28.54 2.15 15.58
CA HIS A 292 29.32 0.93 15.45
C HIS A 292 30.38 1.01 14.35
N TYR A 293 30.09 1.76 13.27
CA TYR A 293 30.94 1.79 12.08
C TYR A 293 31.14 3.21 11.54
N THR A 294 32.34 3.45 11.02
CA THR A 294 32.65 4.57 10.13
C THR A 294 33.03 4.00 8.78
N VAL A 295 32.41 4.49 7.72
CA VAL A 295 32.68 4.07 6.33
C VAL A 295 33.18 5.26 5.55
N MET A 296 34.28 5.07 4.82
CA MET A 296 34.83 6.08 3.95
C MET A 296 35.04 5.50 2.55
N ARG A 297 34.74 6.28 1.54
CA ARG A 297 35.00 5.97 0.12
C ARG A 297 36.15 6.82 -0.39
N LYS A 298 37.00 6.20 -1.16
CA LYS A 298 38.10 6.93 -1.84
C LYS A 298 37.54 7.70 -3.03
N ASP A 299 37.88 9.00 -3.10
CA ASP A 299 37.52 9.89 -4.20
C ASP A 299 38.76 10.66 -4.66
N GLY A 300 39.32 10.24 -5.75
CA GLY A 300 40.68 10.68 -6.15
C GLY A 300 41.69 10.39 -5.07
N ASP A 301 42.36 11.43 -4.59
CA ASP A 301 43.35 11.34 -3.49
C ASP A 301 42.73 11.55 -2.10
N SER A 302 41.43 11.84 -2.03
CA SER A 302 40.72 12.14 -0.79
C SER A 302 39.85 10.98 -0.31
N TRP A 303 39.45 11.04 0.96
CA TRP A 303 38.47 10.13 1.54
C TRP A 303 37.19 10.90 1.90
N VAL A 304 36.07 10.39 1.46
CA VAL A 304 34.74 10.92 1.74
C VAL A 304 34.04 10.00 2.73
N GLU A 305 33.55 10.54 3.83
CA GLU A 305 32.77 9.79 4.80
C GLU A 305 31.36 9.56 4.23
N GLU A 306 30.95 8.31 4.23
CA GLU A 306 29.63 7.88 3.76
C GLU A 306 28.70 7.64 4.95
N LYS A 307 27.43 7.99 4.80
CA LYS A 307 26.44 7.83 5.86
C LYS A 307 26.15 6.35 6.13
N VAL A 308 26.39 5.93 7.34
CA VAL A 308 25.98 4.60 7.82
C VAL A 308 24.58 4.71 8.42
N HIS A 309 23.69 3.84 8.00
CA HIS A 309 22.33 3.73 8.47
C HIS A 309 22.16 2.50 9.34
N ASP A 310 21.20 2.56 10.24
CA ASP A 310 20.71 1.40 10.99
C ASP A 310 19.40 0.90 10.40
N ALA A 311 19.22 -0.40 10.42
CA ALA A 311 17.96 -1.07 10.18
C ALA A 311 17.71 -2.11 11.28
N LEU A 312 16.45 -2.36 11.58
CA LEU A 312 16.09 -3.47 12.42
C LEU A 312 16.20 -4.78 11.64
N CYS A 313 16.76 -5.79 12.29
CA CYS A 313 16.82 -7.15 11.82
C CYS A 313 16.33 -8.10 12.90
N SER A 314 16.14 -9.36 12.57
CA SER A 314 15.70 -10.35 13.53
C SER A 314 16.90 -11.07 14.16
N ASP A 315 16.86 -11.26 15.50
CA ASP A 315 17.83 -12.11 16.19
C ASP A 315 17.38 -13.57 16.16
N ALA A 316 17.88 -14.29 15.18
CA ALA A 316 17.55 -15.70 15.00
C ALA A 316 17.91 -16.61 16.20
N ASN A 317 18.69 -16.15 17.18
CA ASN A 317 18.98 -16.91 18.41
C ASN A 317 17.86 -16.84 19.45
N LYS A 318 17.00 -15.83 19.36
CA LYS A 318 15.89 -15.60 20.28
C LYS A 318 14.59 -16.28 19.82
N HIS A 319 14.56 -16.87 18.64
CA HIS A 319 13.37 -17.53 18.11
C HIS A 319 13.12 -18.88 18.77
N GLY A 320 11.88 -19.05 19.23
CA GLY A 320 11.39 -20.30 19.81
C GLY A 320 10.27 -20.92 18.95
N ASN A 321 9.08 -21.01 19.52
CA ASN A 321 7.88 -21.42 18.81
C ASN A 321 7.23 -20.18 18.20
N ILE A 322 6.88 -20.22 16.92
CA ILE A 322 6.29 -19.10 16.17
C ILE A 322 5.10 -18.44 16.90
N TRP A 323 4.28 -19.21 17.60
CA TRP A 323 3.16 -18.68 18.36
C TRP A 323 3.57 -17.87 19.61
N ASN A 324 4.69 -18.25 20.23
CA ASN A 324 5.27 -17.47 21.33
C ASN A 324 6.02 -16.24 20.80
N ASP A 325 6.53 -16.34 19.57
CA ASP A 325 7.26 -15.29 18.92
C ASP A 325 6.35 -14.09 18.63
N TRP A 326 5.11 -14.31 18.26
CA TRP A 326 4.11 -13.21 18.09
C TRP A 326 3.89 -12.38 19.35
N ALA A 327 3.82 -13.02 20.51
CA ALA A 327 3.64 -12.32 21.78
C ALA A 327 4.90 -11.55 22.21
N ASN A 328 6.08 -11.94 21.74
CA ASN A 328 7.37 -11.42 22.15
C ASN A 328 8.21 -10.83 21.02
N LYS A 329 7.61 -10.51 19.88
CA LYS A 329 8.32 -10.08 18.66
C LYS A 329 9.31 -8.94 18.91
N ASN A 330 8.96 -8.00 19.77
CA ASN A 330 9.82 -6.87 20.10
C ASN A 330 11.11 -7.27 20.84
N GLN A 331 11.15 -8.43 21.49
CA GLN A 331 12.34 -8.97 22.13
C GLN A 331 13.30 -9.65 21.16
N MET A 332 12.80 -9.96 19.97
CA MET A 332 13.57 -10.64 18.90
C MET A 332 14.25 -9.65 17.95
N ARG A 333 13.94 -8.38 18.07
CA ARG A 333 14.60 -7.34 17.29
C ARG A 333 16.04 -7.16 17.68
N ASP A 334 16.83 -6.86 16.70
CA ASP A 334 18.20 -6.42 16.85
C ASP A 334 18.51 -5.36 15.79
N THR A 335 19.67 -4.75 15.86
CA THR A 335 20.06 -3.69 14.95
C THR A 335 21.27 -4.11 14.14
N MET A 336 21.21 -3.90 12.85
CA MET A 336 22.32 -4.05 11.93
C MET A 336 22.61 -2.73 11.20
N SER A 337 23.79 -2.61 10.62
CA SER A 337 24.20 -1.41 9.92
C SER A 337 24.28 -1.62 8.41
N PHE A 338 23.98 -0.58 7.63
CA PHE A 338 24.18 -0.58 6.20
C PHE A 338 24.61 0.80 5.67
N CYS A 339 25.30 0.81 4.54
CA CYS A 339 25.78 2.01 3.88
C CYS A 339 25.39 1.97 2.40
N LEU A 340 24.75 3.04 1.90
CA LEU A 340 24.37 3.21 0.50
C LEU A 340 25.37 4.14 -0.16
N ILE A 341 26.08 3.67 -1.19
CA ILE A 341 27.15 4.41 -1.83
C ILE A 341 26.91 4.51 -3.33
N ASP A 342 26.73 5.72 -3.82
CA ASP A 342 26.75 6.00 -5.25
C ASP A 342 28.17 6.34 -5.69
N THR A 343 28.77 5.51 -6.55
CA THR A 343 30.19 5.64 -6.94
C THR A 343 30.48 5.01 -8.29
N GLU A 344 31.58 5.42 -8.90
CA GLU A 344 32.18 4.70 -10.03
C GLU A 344 33.00 3.50 -9.53
N PHE A 345 33.19 2.52 -10.40
CA PHE A 345 33.95 1.32 -10.11
C PHE A 345 35.24 1.26 -10.94
N PRO A 346 36.34 0.71 -10.37
CA PRO A 346 36.45 0.10 -9.04
C PRO A 346 36.38 1.13 -7.90
N ALA A 347 35.74 0.75 -6.76
CA ALA A 347 35.57 1.63 -5.63
C ALA A 347 36.32 1.11 -4.39
N THR A 348 37.22 1.90 -3.84
CA THR A 348 37.98 1.53 -2.62
C THR A 348 37.24 2.07 -1.39
N ILE A 349 36.93 1.17 -0.47
CA ILE A 349 36.19 1.42 0.75
C ILE A 349 37.05 1.17 1.96
N ARG A 350 36.96 2.05 2.93
CA ARG A 350 37.61 1.92 4.23
C ARG A 350 36.53 1.80 5.29
N VAL A 351 36.64 0.81 6.16
CA VAL A 351 35.72 0.60 7.26
C VAL A 351 36.48 0.58 8.58
N ARG A 352 35.99 1.31 9.55
CA ARG A 352 36.42 1.24 10.95
C ARG A 352 35.27 0.72 11.80
N LYS A 353 35.54 -0.27 12.63
CA LYS A 353 34.64 -0.67 13.72
C LYS A 353 34.94 0.22 14.93
N ASN A 354 33.96 1.01 15.33
CA ASN A 354 34.13 2.04 16.37
C ASN A 354 34.11 1.48 17.79
N THR A 355 33.56 0.27 17.96
CA THR A 355 33.39 -0.36 19.30
C THR A 355 33.88 -1.79 19.30
N GLY A 356 34.47 -2.22 20.40
CA GLY A 356 34.96 -3.59 20.59
C GLY A 356 36.26 -3.89 19.87
N THR A 357 36.82 -5.07 20.15
CA THR A 357 38.11 -5.54 19.57
C THR A 357 37.84 -6.24 18.25
N VAL A 358 38.70 -6.01 17.29
CA VAL A 358 38.69 -6.71 15.97
C VAL A 358 39.77 -7.76 15.98
N ASN A 359 39.40 -9.04 15.85
CA ASN A 359 40.29 -10.18 15.73
C ASN A 359 40.29 -10.81 14.33
N LYS A 360 39.21 -10.61 13.59
CA LYS A 360 39.02 -11.16 12.26
C LYS A 360 38.01 -10.32 11.49
N VAL A 361 38.26 -10.16 10.19
CA VAL A 361 37.32 -9.53 9.27
C VAL A 361 37.07 -10.43 8.07
N GLU A 362 35.84 -10.53 7.64
CA GLU A 362 35.44 -11.23 6.41
C GLU A 362 34.54 -10.31 5.57
N VAL A 363 34.80 -10.32 4.25
CA VAL A 363 33.91 -9.67 3.28
C VAL A 363 33.29 -10.75 2.42
N ARG A 364 31.95 -10.84 2.41
CA ARG A 364 31.23 -11.85 1.66
C ARG A 364 30.25 -11.24 0.66
N PRO A 365 29.96 -11.85 -0.50
CA PRO A 365 30.24 -13.24 -0.88
C PRO A 365 31.73 -13.58 -1.01
N SER A 366 32.12 -14.75 -0.49
CA SER A 366 33.50 -15.24 -0.59
C SER A 366 33.95 -15.43 -2.05
N ALA A 367 32.98 -15.74 -2.92
CA ALA A 367 33.21 -15.92 -4.36
C ALA A 367 33.65 -14.66 -5.09
N TYR A 368 33.46 -13.47 -4.48
CA TYR A 368 33.96 -12.22 -5.06
C TYR A 368 35.48 -12.07 -4.98
N GLY A 369 36.15 -12.84 -4.11
CA GLY A 369 37.58 -12.82 -3.98
C GLY A 369 38.16 -11.47 -3.52
N ILE A 370 37.38 -10.71 -2.75
CA ILE A 370 37.75 -9.39 -2.27
C ILE A 370 38.85 -9.52 -1.21
N GLU A 371 40.01 -8.99 -1.50
CA GLU A 371 41.12 -8.93 -0.56
C GLU A 371 40.93 -7.79 0.44
N VAL A 372 41.01 -8.12 1.73
CA VAL A 372 40.94 -7.16 2.82
C VAL A 372 42.37 -6.84 3.30
N ARG A 373 42.70 -5.55 3.36
CA ARG A 373 43.90 -5.05 3.99
C ARG A 373 43.54 -4.48 5.36
N GLU A 374 44.15 -5.06 6.37
CA GLU A 374 43.91 -4.65 7.76
C GLU A 374 45.00 -3.66 8.21
N TYR A 375 44.57 -2.59 8.87
CA TYR A 375 45.40 -1.56 9.48
C TYR A 375 45.09 -1.48 10.98
N ALA A 376 45.79 -0.65 11.72
CA ALA A 376 45.68 -0.61 13.18
C ALA A 376 44.25 -0.28 13.68
N ASP A 377 43.49 0.60 12.99
CA ASP A 377 42.19 1.11 13.40
C ASP A 377 41.12 1.04 12.31
N TYR A 378 41.45 0.56 11.12
CA TYR A 378 40.49 0.37 10.02
C TYR A 378 40.95 -0.77 9.10
N MET A 379 40.03 -1.18 8.24
CA MET A 379 40.30 -2.08 7.14
C MET A 379 39.95 -1.43 5.80
N GLU A 380 40.59 -1.91 4.72
CA GLU A 380 40.41 -1.39 3.37
C GLU A 380 40.21 -2.53 2.38
N PHE A 381 39.30 -2.37 1.45
CA PHE A 381 39.09 -3.30 0.35
C PHE A 381 38.57 -2.55 -0.87
N THR A 382 38.65 -3.20 -2.03
CA THR A 382 38.17 -2.62 -3.29
C THR A 382 37.02 -3.45 -3.85
N LEU A 383 35.92 -2.80 -4.15
CA LEU A 383 34.79 -3.35 -4.88
C LEU A 383 35.11 -3.23 -6.37
N PRO A 384 35.30 -4.34 -7.11
CA PRO A 384 35.86 -4.28 -8.45
C PRO A 384 34.86 -3.83 -9.52
N SER A 385 33.55 -4.09 -9.29
CA SER A 385 32.47 -3.78 -10.23
C SER A 385 31.16 -3.56 -9.50
N GLU A 386 30.18 -2.96 -10.17
CA GLU A 386 28.84 -2.78 -9.63
C GLU A 386 28.14 -4.11 -9.31
N ALA A 387 28.33 -5.14 -10.14
CA ALA A 387 27.81 -6.48 -9.87
C ALA A 387 28.33 -7.09 -8.55
N GLN A 388 29.48 -6.61 -8.08
CA GLN A 388 30.10 -6.98 -6.81
C GLN A 388 30.05 -5.84 -5.78
N GLY A 389 29.16 -4.86 -6.00
CA GLY A 389 29.00 -3.70 -5.13
C GLY A 389 28.26 -3.97 -3.81
N LYS A 390 27.57 -5.09 -3.71
CA LYS A 390 26.83 -5.46 -2.50
C LYS A 390 27.58 -6.52 -1.71
N VAL A 391 28.01 -6.19 -0.51
CA VAL A 391 28.79 -7.08 0.34
C VAL A 391 28.41 -6.98 1.81
N SER A 392 28.57 -8.10 2.52
CA SER A 392 28.51 -8.18 3.99
C SER A 392 29.93 -8.08 4.54
N VAL A 393 30.14 -7.16 5.46
CA VAL A 393 31.37 -7.00 6.22
C VAL A 393 31.16 -7.52 7.62
N GLU A 394 31.84 -8.60 7.98
CA GLU A 394 31.63 -9.35 9.21
C GLU A 394 32.87 -9.29 10.09
N PHE A 395 32.73 -8.75 11.29
CA PHE A 395 33.79 -8.67 12.27
C PHE A 395 33.65 -9.80 13.30
N ASN A 396 34.73 -10.52 13.55
CA ASN A 396 34.78 -11.63 14.53
C ASN A 396 33.76 -12.75 14.28
N GLY A 397 33.24 -12.86 13.04
CA GLY A 397 32.19 -13.82 12.66
C GLY A 397 30.78 -13.43 13.18
N ASP A 398 30.60 -12.19 13.65
CA ASP A 398 29.31 -11.66 14.03
C ASP A 398 28.50 -11.34 12.77
N ARG A 399 27.44 -12.09 12.57
CA ARG A 399 26.50 -11.97 11.45
C ARG A 399 25.21 -11.28 11.84
N GLN A 400 25.06 -10.99 13.13
CA GLN A 400 23.90 -10.28 13.65
C GLN A 400 24.08 -8.78 13.50
N HIS A 401 25.24 -8.27 13.92
CA HIS A 401 25.58 -6.84 13.91
C HIS A 401 26.61 -6.51 12.80
N ASN A 402 26.50 -7.16 11.66
CA ASN A 402 27.35 -6.92 10.52
C ASN A 402 27.01 -5.58 9.81
N LEU A 403 27.94 -5.16 8.94
CA LEU A 403 27.73 -4.00 8.09
C LEU A 403 27.52 -4.44 6.64
N PHE A 404 26.42 -4.02 6.01
CA PHE A 404 26.26 -4.17 4.57
C PHE A 404 26.71 -2.91 3.85
N ILE A 405 27.61 -3.07 2.88
CA ILE A 405 27.93 -2.05 1.89
C ILE A 405 27.14 -2.35 0.63
N MET A 406 26.39 -1.36 0.17
CA MET A 406 25.54 -1.42 -1.02
C MET A 406 25.96 -0.30 -1.97
N ALA A 407 27.03 -0.56 -2.73
CA ALA A 407 27.57 0.39 -3.69
C ALA A 407 27.01 0.13 -5.09
N ARG A 408 26.72 1.21 -5.81
CA ARG A 408 26.19 1.20 -7.18
C ARG A 408 26.63 2.45 -7.93
N ARG A 409 26.43 2.47 -9.24
CA ARG A 409 26.66 3.68 -10.04
C ARG A 409 25.63 4.76 -9.71
N PRO A 410 25.99 6.05 -9.88
CA PRO A 410 25.02 7.14 -9.81
C PRO A 410 23.86 6.92 -10.79
N ASP A 411 22.65 7.29 -10.39
CA ASP A 411 21.45 7.07 -11.18
C ASP A 411 21.41 8.00 -12.42
N SER A 412 21.62 7.40 -13.60
CA SER A 412 21.54 8.11 -14.89
C SER A 412 20.09 8.38 -15.34
N ASP A 413 19.11 7.68 -14.76
CA ASP A 413 17.71 7.73 -15.15
C ASP A 413 16.88 8.64 -14.20
N LYS A 414 17.55 9.37 -13.31
CA LYS A 414 16.93 10.26 -12.34
C LYS A 414 16.05 11.30 -13.01
N PRO A 415 14.74 11.32 -12.68
CA PRO A 415 13.83 12.32 -13.24
C PRO A 415 14.07 13.69 -12.62
N THR A 416 13.71 14.75 -13.34
CA THR A 416 13.70 16.10 -12.79
C THR A 416 12.52 16.25 -11.82
N ALA A 417 12.75 16.90 -10.67
CA ALA A 417 11.69 17.23 -9.73
C ALA A 417 10.62 18.11 -10.41
N GLY A 418 9.34 17.80 -10.16
CA GLY A 418 8.22 18.47 -10.80
C GLY A 418 7.83 17.94 -12.19
N THR A 419 8.50 16.89 -12.67
CA THR A 419 8.09 16.20 -13.90
C THR A 419 6.65 15.66 -13.74
N TYR A 420 5.83 15.86 -14.77
CA TYR A 420 4.45 15.37 -14.79
C TYR A 420 4.39 13.86 -14.53
N ASN A 421 3.42 13.41 -13.76
CA ASN A 421 3.23 12.03 -13.30
C ASN A 421 4.39 11.45 -12.44
N VAL A 422 5.29 12.26 -11.93
CA VAL A 422 6.35 11.84 -11.01
C VAL A 422 6.11 12.38 -9.61
N LYS A 423 5.92 11.48 -8.64
CA LYS A 423 5.99 11.81 -7.21
C LYS A 423 7.45 11.72 -6.80
N TYR A 424 8.09 12.88 -6.58
CA TYR A 424 9.52 13.00 -6.33
C TYR A 424 9.79 13.37 -4.88
N TYR A 425 10.57 12.57 -4.19
CA TYR A 425 11.07 12.86 -2.85
C TYR A 425 12.58 13.12 -2.90
N GLY A 426 12.98 14.37 -2.67
CA GLY A 426 14.37 14.78 -2.63
C GLY A 426 15.04 14.45 -1.29
N LYS A 427 16.34 14.76 -1.19
CA LYS A 427 17.14 14.53 0.01
C LYS A 427 16.46 15.07 1.28
N GLY A 428 16.48 14.28 2.34
CA GLY A 428 15.87 14.59 3.64
C GLY A 428 14.90 13.50 4.11
N GLU A 429 14.24 13.75 5.22
CA GLU A 429 13.22 12.87 5.79
C GLU A 429 11.81 13.36 5.42
N HIS A 430 10.95 12.44 4.98
CA HIS A 430 9.61 12.75 4.51
C HIS A 430 8.60 11.80 5.17
N ASN A 431 7.60 12.35 5.84
CA ASN A 431 6.45 11.60 6.35
C ASN A 431 5.35 11.67 5.29
N ALA A 432 5.16 10.62 4.52
CA ALA A 432 4.24 10.62 3.39
C ALA A 432 3.01 9.72 3.58
N GLY A 433 2.94 9.00 4.71
CA GLY A 433 1.79 8.15 5.03
C GLY A 433 1.56 7.07 3.96
N THR A 434 0.44 7.08 3.27
CA THR A 434 0.18 6.17 2.15
C THR A 434 0.38 6.87 0.81
N ILE A 435 1.29 6.37 0.00
CA ILE A 435 1.52 6.87 -1.36
C ILE A 435 0.71 6.03 -2.35
N TYR A 436 -0.27 6.64 -3.00
CA TYR A 436 -1.04 5.99 -4.05
C TYR A 436 -0.45 6.28 -5.43
N LEU A 437 -0.30 5.23 -6.25
CA LEU A 437 0.12 5.33 -7.64
C LEU A 437 -0.94 4.71 -8.55
N THR A 438 -1.22 5.40 -9.63
CA THR A 438 -2.11 4.92 -10.69
C THR A 438 -1.35 4.76 -12.00
N SER A 439 -2.03 4.25 -13.04
CA SER A 439 -1.40 3.96 -14.33
C SER A 439 -0.53 5.11 -14.86
N GLY A 440 0.68 4.79 -15.27
CA GLY A 440 1.64 5.71 -15.87
C GLY A 440 2.38 6.61 -14.87
N GLN A 441 2.18 6.41 -13.56
CA GLN A 441 2.86 7.22 -12.55
C GLN A 441 4.18 6.60 -12.09
N THR A 442 5.08 7.47 -11.66
CA THR A 442 6.37 7.13 -11.09
C THR A 442 6.48 7.68 -9.67
N LEU A 443 6.89 6.83 -8.73
CA LEU A 443 7.45 7.26 -7.46
C LEU A 443 8.97 7.25 -7.59
N TYR A 444 9.61 8.37 -7.27
CA TYR A 444 11.06 8.47 -7.25
C TYR A 444 11.55 8.96 -5.89
N ILE A 445 12.37 8.16 -5.23
CA ILE A 445 12.98 8.48 -3.94
C ILE A 445 14.47 8.69 -4.16
N ASP A 446 14.91 9.94 -4.08
CA ASP A 446 16.29 10.35 -4.42
C ASP A 446 17.32 9.86 -3.39
N GLN A 447 18.57 9.81 -3.80
CA GLN A 447 19.69 9.53 -2.89
C GLN A 447 19.66 10.50 -1.69
N GLY A 448 19.81 9.94 -0.49
CA GLY A 448 19.75 10.71 0.77
C GLY A 448 18.35 11.10 1.21
N ALA A 449 17.29 10.67 0.51
CA ALA A 449 15.93 10.74 0.98
C ALA A 449 15.58 9.50 1.82
N LYS A 450 14.86 9.69 2.93
CA LYS A 450 14.19 8.63 3.70
C LYS A 450 12.72 8.97 3.79
N VAL A 451 11.88 8.14 3.18
CA VAL A 451 10.43 8.33 3.10
C VAL A 451 9.74 7.32 4.00
N TYR A 452 9.05 7.81 5.01
CA TYR A 452 8.22 7.01 5.90
C TYR A 452 6.83 6.88 5.27
N ALA A 453 6.57 5.74 4.64
CA ALA A 453 5.33 5.51 3.91
C ALA A 453 5.12 4.04 3.58
N ASN A 454 3.86 3.67 3.28
CA ASN A 454 3.57 2.54 2.42
C ASN A 454 3.17 3.01 1.02
N VAL A 455 3.28 2.12 0.04
CA VAL A 455 2.93 2.41 -1.35
C VAL A 455 1.82 1.46 -1.79
N LYS A 456 0.72 2.03 -2.31
CA LYS A 456 -0.40 1.27 -2.89
C LYS A 456 -0.54 1.62 -4.37
N THR A 457 -0.66 0.61 -5.23
CA THR A 457 -0.78 0.87 -6.67
C THR A 457 -2.02 0.24 -7.28
N ILE A 458 -2.60 0.91 -8.29
CA ILE A 458 -3.69 0.40 -9.12
C ILE A 458 -3.38 0.71 -10.60
N GLY A 459 -3.53 -0.29 -11.46
CA GLY A 459 -3.36 -0.13 -12.90
C GLY A 459 -2.01 -0.56 -13.42
N SER A 460 -1.56 0.01 -14.54
CA SER A 460 -0.43 -0.47 -15.35
C SER A 460 0.60 0.63 -15.63
N ASN A 461 1.80 0.22 -16.09
CA ASN A 461 2.90 1.14 -16.43
C ASN A 461 3.35 1.99 -15.23
N ILE A 462 3.51 1.38 -14.07
CA ILE A 462 3.91 2.04 -12.83
C ILE A 462 5.40 1.80 -12.58
N THR A 463 6.10 2.85 -12.14
CA THR A 463 7.51 2.76 -11.77
C THR A 463 7.70 3.22 -10.33
N ILE A 464 8.46 2.46 -9.53
CA ILE A 464 8.94 2.85 -8.20
C ILE A 464 10.46 2.75 -8.26
N ALA A 465 11.16 3.86 -8.12
CA ALA A 465 12.60 3.88 -8.36
C ALA A 465 13.34 4.90 -7.49
N GLY A 466 14.66 4.84 -7.55
CA GLY A 466 15.55 5.81 -6.94
C GLY A 466 16.50 5.21 -5.93
N HIS A 467 17.45 6.01 -5.47
CA HIS A 467 18.55 5.59 -4.62
C HIS A 467 18.29 5.89 -3.13
N GLY A 468 17.08 6.25 -2.77
CA GLY A 468 16.68 6.54 -1.39
C GLY A 468 16.11 5.35 -0.64
N ILE A 469 15.57 5.65 0.54
CA ILE A 469 15.05 4.68 1.50
C ILE A 469 13.54 4.85 1.64
N LEU A 470 12.79 3.77 1.46
CA LEU A 470 11.39 3.63 1.85
C LEU A 470 11.35 2.87 3.17
N SER A 471 10.75 3.47 4.20
CA SER A 471 10.75 2.94 5.57
C SER A 471 9.33 2.77 6.11
N GLY A 472 9.03 1.57 6.61
CA GLY A 472 7.81 1.28 7.35
C GLY A 472 7.91 1.55 8.86
N GLU A 473 9.01 2.14 9.32
CA GLU A 473 9.33 2.36 10.74
C GLU A 473 8.22 3.07 11.53
N LYS A 474 7.51 3.99 10.89
CA LYS A 474 6.42 4.77 11.50
C LYS A 474 5.03 4.16 11.28
N MET A 475 4.95 2.95 10.77
CA MET A 475 3.70 2.25 10.51
C MET A 475 3.36 1.27 11.63
N GLN A 476 2.08 0.91 11.72
CA GLN A 476 1.65 -0.17 12.60
C GLN A 476 2.11 -1.52 12.03
N HIS A 477 2.93 -2.22 12.79
CA HIS A 477 3.47 -3.52 12.39
C HIS A 477 2.47 -4.67 12.62
N HIS A 478 2.61 -5.71 11.81
CA HIS A 478 1.84 -6.95 11.96
C HIS A 478 2.00 -7.53 13.38
N GLY A 479 0.88 -7.89 14.01
CA GLY A 479 0.88 -8.42 15.38
C GLY A 479 0.93 -7.37 16.50
N ASP A 480 1.04 -6.07 16.19
CA ASP A 480 0.82 -5.02 17.19
C ASP A 480 -0.63 -5.02 17.69
N ASN A 481 -1.52 -5.51 16.85
CA ASN A 481 -2.89 -5.87 17.19
C ASN A 481 -3.13 -7.31 16.74
N MET A 482 -3.46 -8.21 17.64
CA MET A 482 -3.53 -9.67 17.43
C MET A 482 -4.45 -10.12 16.28
N TYR A 483 -5.21 -9.21 15.67
CA TYR A 483 -6.15 -9.48 14.57
C TYR A 483 -5.89 -8.66 13.31
N SER A 484 -4.91 -7.76 13.30
CA SER A 484 -4.58 -6.99 12.09
C SER A 484 -3.45 -7.69 11.33
N TRP A 485 -3.73 -8.11 10.13
CA TRP A 485 -2.71 -8.30 9.12
C TRP A 485 -2.10 -6.92 8.87
N GLY A 486 -0.84 -6.71 9.25
CA GLY A 486 -0.14 -5.45 9.01
C GLY A 486 -0.25 -5.04 7.55
N ASP A 487 -0.13 -3.75 7.29
CA ASP A 487 -0.07 -3.28 5.91
C ASP A 487 1.22 -3.80 5.25
N PHE A 488 1.22 -3.92 3.94
CA PHE A 488 2.41 -4.20 3.15
C PHE A 488 3.19 -2.91 2.95
N LEU A 489 4.51 -2.96 2.91
CA LEU A 489 5.28 -1.76 2.60
C LEU A 489 5.02 -1.29 1.16
N ILE A 490 5.01 -2.24 0.21
CA ILE A 490 4.54 -1.98 -1.16
C ILE A 490 3.47 -3.02 -1.51
N ASN A 491 2.23 -2.55 -1.67
CA ASN A 491 1.11 -3.36 -2.11
C ASN A 491 0.72 -2.95 -3.53
N THR A 492 1.12 -3.75 -4.50
CA THR A 492 0.83 -3.45 -5.90
C THR A 492 -0.51 -4.05 -6.31
N ASN A 493 -1.18 -3.41 -7.29
CA ASN A 493 -2.43 -3.91 -7.88
C ASN A 493 -3.49 -4.25 -6.81
N THR A 494 -3.78 -3.29 -5.94
CA THR A 494 -4.62 -3.49 -4.74
C THR A 494 -6.07 -3.87 -5.05
N ASP A 495 -6.57 -3.59 -6.24
CA ASP A 495 -7.89 -3.99 -6.71
C ASP A 495 -7.90 -5.39 -7.35
N HIS A 496 -6.75 -6.04 -7.43
CA HIS A 496 -6.54 -7.35 -8.07
C HIS A 496 -7.07 -7.43 -9.50
N SER A 497 -7.15 -6.32 -10.20
CA SER A 497 -7.46 -6.25 -11.63
C SER A 497 -6.30 -6.82 -12.48
N ASN A 498 -6.46 -6.85 -13.79
CA ASN A 498 -5.35 -7.21 -14.67
C ASN A 498 -4.41 -6.01 -14.80
N SER A 499 -3.27 -6.08 -14.15
CA SER A 499 -2.20 -5.08 -14.21
C SER A 499 -1.05 -5.52 -15.11
N SER A 500 -0.28 -4.56 -15.64
CA SER A 500 0.90 -4.86 -16.45
C SER A 500 1.98 -3.80 -16.36
N ASN A 501 3.23 -4.21 -16.71
CA ASN A 501 4.40 -3.32 -16.79
C ASN A 501 4.70 -2.57 -15.50
N LEU A 502 4.97 -3.31 -14.44
CA LEU A 502 5.47 -2.77 -13.17
C LEU A 502 7.00 -2.79 -13.17
N LYS A 503 7.61 -1.68 -12.78
CA LYS A 503 9.06 -1.57 -12.56
C LYS A 503 9.34 -1.11 -11.15
N ILE A 504 10.22 -1.84 -10.44
CA ILE A 504 10.73 -1.44 -9.12
C ILE A 504 12.25 -1.49 -9.20
N LYS A 505 12.93 -0.35 -9.00
CA LYS A 505 14.35 -0.24 -9.33
C LYS A 505 15.13 0.50 -8.25
N ASP A 506 16.22 -0.09 -7.80
CA ASP A 506 17.28 0.52 -6.97
C ASP A 506 16.87 1.06 -5.59
N ILE A 507 15.61 1.01 -5.22
CA ILE A 507 15.10 1.48 -3.94
C ILE A 507 15.58 0.59 -2.78
N THR A 508 15.84 1.20 -1.62
CA THR A 508 16.13 0.47 -0.38
C THR A 508 14.90 0.48 0.52
N MET A 509 14.41 -0.69 0.91
CA MET A 509 13.24 -0.88 1.77
C MET A 509 13.69 -1.39 3.14
N ILE A 510 13.23 -0.72 4.21
CA ILE A 510 13.55 -1.12 5.57
C ILE A 510 12.32 -1.11 6.46
N ASP A 511 12.36 -1.90 7.52
CA ASP A 511 11.38 -1.89 8.61
C ASP A 511 9.93 -2.04 8.11
N SER A 512 9.70 -2.98 7.18
CA SER A 512 8.35 -3.25 6.68
C SER A 512 7.39 -3.65 7.80
N PRO A 513 6.15 -3.15 7.78
CA PRO A 513 5.15 -3.47 8.81
C PRO A 513 4.61 -4.92 8.71
N GLY A 514 4.84 -5.59 7.62
CA GLY A 514 4.49 -6.96 7.29
C GLY A 514 5.29 -7.37 6.05
N TRP A 515 4.67 -7.95 5.03
CA TRP A 515 5.36 -8.25 3.77
C TRP A 515 5.93 -6.98 3.14
N ASN A 516 7.16 -7.06 2.63
CA ASN A 516 7.79 -5.91 2.01
C ASN A 516 7.16 -5.56 0.66
N LEU A 517 6.99 -6.53 -0.22
CA LEU A 517 6.48 -6.31 -1.58
C LEU A 517 5.59 -7.45 -2.01
N ILE A 518 4.32 -7.16 -2.28
CA ILE A 518 3.39 -8.11 -2.89
C ILE A 518 3.03 -7.69 -4.32
N ILE A 519 3.04 -8.66 -5.23
CA ILE A 519 2.72 -8.46 -6.66
C ILE A 519 1.63 -9.44 -7.09
N PRO A 520 0.35 -9.06 -6.93
CA PRO A 520 -0.77 -9.88 -7.35
C PRO A 520 -1.17 -9.61 -8.80
N LYS A 521 -1.49 -10.65 -9.56
CA LYS A 521 -2.12 -10.61 -10.90
C LYS A 521 -1.51 -9.61 -11.89
N THR A 522 -0.19 -9.51 -11.91
CA THR A 522 0.52 -8.57 -12.76
C THR A 522 1.30 -9.28 -13.86
N ASN A 523 1.18 -8.78 -15.08
CA ASN A 523 1.89 -9.30 -16.26
C ASN A 523 3.02 -8.36 -16.66
N GLY A 524 4.25 -8.84 -16.67
CA GLY A 524 5.43 -8.02 -16.98
C GLY A 524 5.87 -7.20 -15.79
N VAL A 525 6.78 -7.76 -15.00
CA VAL A 525 7.33 -7.13 -13.79
C VAL A 525 8.84 -7.17 -13.87
N VAL A 526 9.48 -6.05 -13.58
CA VAL A 526 10.93 -5.98 -13.42
C VAL A 526 11.26 -5.41 -12.06
N ILE A 527 11.99 -6.20 -11.25
CA ILE A 527 12.53 -5.79 -9.96
C ILE A 527 14.05 -5.86 -10.09
N ASP A 528 14.72 -4.74 -10.07
CA ASP A 528 16.14 -4.62 -10.34
C ASP A 528 16.84 -3.80 -9.27
N GLY A 529 17.93 -4.30 -8.70
CA GLY A 529 18.80 -3.54 -7.81
C GLY A 529 18.25 -3.26 -6.40
N VAL A 530 17.06 -3.73 -6.07
CA VAL A 530 16.37 -3.43 -4.81
C VAL A 530 17.13 -4.03 -3.62
N ASN A 531 17.17 -3.26 -2.52
CA ASN A 531 17.66 -3.75 -1.25
C ASN A 531 16.49 -3.83 -0.24
N MET A 532 16.42 -4.93 0.51
CA MET A 532 15.40 -5.13 1.55
C MET A 532 16.04 -5.60 2.85
N ILE A 533 15.67 -4.97 3.96
CA ILE A 533 16.07 -5.37 5.31
C ILE A 533 14.83 -5.31 6.19
N SER A 534 14.38 -6.48 6.65
CA SER A 534 13.15 -6.59 7.43
C SER A 534 13.32 -7.57 8.60
N TRP A 535 12.76 -7.21 9.74
CA TRP A 535 12.80 -7.99 10.97
C TRP A 535 11.47 -8.61 11.35
N GLU A 536 10.37 -8.16 10.73
CA GLU A 536 9.01 -8.53 11.14
C GLU A 536 8.72 -10.02 10.91
N LEU A 537 7.95 -10.63 11.81
CA LEU A 537 7.67 -12.07 11.83
C LEU A 537 6.96 -12.59 10.56
N ASN A 538 6.17 -11.78 9.91
CA ASN A 538 5.52 -12.08 8.64
C ASN A 538 6.05 -11.09 7.58
N GLY A 539 7.35 -10.85 7.63
CA GLY A 539 8.05 -9.89 6.79
C GLY A 539 8.66 -10.52 5.56
N ASP A 540 7.83 -11.19 4.73
CA ASP A 540 8.28 -11.73 3.45
C ASP A 540 8.89 -10.59 2.59
N GLY A 541 9.89 -10.92 1.79
CA GLY A 541 10.56 -9.94 0.93
C GLY A 541 9.75 -9.64 -0.33
N ILE A 542 9.80 -10.54 -1.32
CA ILE A 542 9.10 -10.38 -2.59
C ILE A 542 8.13 -11.54 -2.78
N ASP A 543 6.85 -11.23 -2.81
CA ASP A 543 5.76 -12.17 -3.03
C ASP A 543 5.18 -12.03 -4.43
N ILE A 544 5.47 -12.98 -5.30
CA ILE A 544 4.88 -13.08 -6.64
C ILE A 544 3.64 -13.96 -6.54
N VAL A 545 2.44 -13.37 -6.70
CA VAL A 545 1.17 -14.04 -6.50
C VAL A 545 0.32 -14.03 -7.76
N SER A 546 0.14 -15.20 -8.38
CA SER A 546 -0.67 -15.31 -9.62
C SER A 546 -0.24 -14.33 -10.73
N SER A 547 1.06 -14.07 -10.84
CA SER A 547 1.67 -13.12 -11.78
C SER A 547 2.57 -13.82 -12.79
N CYS A 548 2.87 -13.17 -13.89
CA CYS A 548 3.66 -13.77 -14.95
C CYS A 548 4.60 -12.78 -15.66
N ASN A 549 5.59 -13.31 -16.39
CA ASN A 549 6.60 -12.53 -17.07
C ASN A 549 7.35 -11.62 -16.09
N VAL A 550 7.90 -12.23 -15.05
CA VAL A 550 8.57 -11.54 -13.93
C VAL A 550 10.06 -11.72 -14.02
N GLU A 551 10.82 -10.66 -13.87
CA GLU A 551 12.28 -10.67 -13.71
C GLU A 551 12.67 -10.01 -12.39
N ILE A 552 13.41 -10.73 -11.55
CA ILE A 552 13.97 -10.24 -10.29
C ILE A 552 15.48 -10.40 -10.37
N LYS A 553 16.22 -9.30 -10.26
CA LYS A 553 17.67 -9.34 -10.44
C LYS A 553 18.42 -8.33 -9.60
N ASN A 554 19.70 -8.61 -9.38
CA ASN A 554 20.64 -7.70 -8.71
C ASN A 554 20.16 -7.25 -7.31
N CYS A 555 19.23 -8.00 -6.68
CA CYS A 555 18.63 -7.62 -5.41
C CYS A 555 19.47 -8.13 -4.23
N PHE A 556 19.43 -7.38 -3.13
CA PHE A 556 19.86 -7.83 -1.82
C PHE A 556 18.62 -7.93 -0.92
N ILE A 557 18.40 -9.10 -0.31
CA ILE A 557 17.21 -9.32 0.50
C ILE A 557 17.60 -10.02 1.80
N ARG A 558 17.43 -9.30 2.93
CA ARG A 558 17.51 -9.83 4.29
C ARG A 558 16.15 -9.75 4.95
N THR A 559 15.57 -10.90 5.28
CA THR A 559 14.25 -10.99 5.89
C THR A 559 14.22 -12.01 7.02
N TYR A 560 13.26 -11.83 7.94
CA TYR A 560 12.90 -12.87 8.89
C TYR A 560 12.17 -14.01 8.20
N ASP A 561 11.10 -13.67 7.44
CA ASP A 561 10.30 -14.65 6.71
C ASP A 561 10.87 -14.86 5.29
N ASP A 562 10.11 -15.39 4.36
CA ASP A 562 10.57 -15.78 3.04
C ASP A 562 11.16 -14.61 2.24
N ALA A 563 12.38 -14.74 1.73
CA ALA A 563 12.99 -13.62 1.01
C ALA A 563 12.39 -13.41 -0.39
N ILE A 564 12.18 -14.48 -1.17
CA ILE A 564 11.46 -14.43 -2.45
C ILE A 564 10.52 -15.62 -2.52
N THR A 565 9.24 -15.38 -2.77
CA THR A 565 8.25 -16.45 -2.87
C THR A 565 7.44 -16.40 -4.16
N LEU A 566 7.16 -17.58 -4.73
CA LEU A 566 6.26 -17.74 -5.86
C LEU A 566 5.03 -18.50 -5.38
N LYS A 567 3.89 -17.80 -5.35
CA LYS A 567 2.63 -18.27 -4.79
C LYS A 567 1.50 -18.27 -5.82
N CYS A 568 0.48 -19.11 -5.59
CA CYS A 568 -0.84 -19.05 -6.25
C CYS A 568 -1.88 -19.07 -5.13
N ARG A 569 -2.08 -17.96 -4.45
CA ARG A 569 -2.81 -17.89 -3.18
C ARG A 569 -4.22 -17.29 -3.35
N PHE A 570 -5.11 -17.64 -2.42
CA PHE A 570 -6.48 -17.12 -2.32
C PHE A 570 -6.61 -15.60 -2.10
N ILE A 571 -5.52 -14.92 -1.75
CA ILE A 571 -5.48 -13.46 -1.65
C ILE A 571 -5.89 -12.77 -2.97
N VAL A 572 -5.82 -13.50 -4.08
CA VAL A 572 -6.30 -13.08 -5.40
C VAL A 572 -7.49 -13.92 -5.84
N ASN A 573 -8.52 -13.29 -6.38
CA ASN A 573 -9.69 -13.97 -6.91
C ASN A 573 -10.04 -13.44 -8.33
N PRO A 574 -10.14 -14.31 -9.36
CA PRO A 574 -9.80 -15.73 -9.34
C PRO A 574 -8.29 -15.98 -9.25
N ILE A 575 -7.91 -17.11 -8.63
CA ILE A 575 -6.51 -17.57 -8.62
C ILE A 575 -6.09 -17.93 -10.04
N SER A 576 -4.88 -17.52 -10.43
CA SER A 576 -4.27 -17.84 -11.72
C SER A 576 -2.87 -18.41 -11.57
N ASP A 577 -2.31 -18.92 -12.68
CA ASP A 577 -0.95 -19.45 -12.70
C ASP A 577 0.08 -18.36 -12.38
N THR A 578 1.18 -18.78 -11.72
CA THR A 578 2.43 -18.01 -11.66
C THR A 578 3.41 -18.66 -12.62
N TYR A 579 3.87 -17.94 -13.64
CA TYR A 579 4.70 -18.52 -14.67
C TYR A 579 5.63 -17.53 -15.37
N ASN A 580 6.65 -18.08 -16.04
CA ASN A 580 7.68 -17.31 -16.71
C ASN A 580 8.33 -16.29 -15.76
N VAL A 581 8.93 -16.82 -14.69
CA VAL A 581 9.61 -16.03 -13.66
C VAL A 581 11.10 -16.32 -13.73
N ARG A 582 11.90 -15.27 -13.81
CA ARG A 582 13.37 -15.33 -13.75
C ARG A 582 13.87 -14.59 -12.51
N ILE A 583 14.67 -15.26 -11.72
CA ILE A 583 15.33 -14.70 -10.53
C ILE A 583 16.82 -14.91 -10.73
N HIS A 584 17.61 -13.83 -10.73
CA HIS A 584 19.04 -14.00 -10.98
C HIS A 584 19.90 -12.90 -10.34
N ASP A 585 21.17 -13.24 -10.11
CA ASP A 585 22.17 -12.33 -9.59
C ASP A 585 21.77 -11.67 -8.26
N CYS A 586 21.05 -12.40 -7.41
CA CYS A 586 20.57 -11.90 -6.13
C CYS A 586 21.40 -12.42 -4.96
N LEU A 587 21.55 -11.58 -3.92
CA LEU A 587 22.12 -11.94 -2.63
C LEU A 587 21.00 -12.13 -1.61
N ILE A 588 20.93 -13.29 -1.00
CA ILE A 588 19.85 -13.70 -0.11
C ILE A 588 20.38 -13.96 1.29
N TRP A 589 19.69 -13.36 2.26
CA TRP A 589 19.94 -13.56 3.68
C TRP A 589 18.61 -13.83 4.39
N SER A 590 18.39 -15.06 4.82
CA SER A 590 17.18 -15.43 5.56
C SER A 590 17.54 -15.64 7.04
N ASP A 591 16.98 -14.83 7.91
CA ASP A 591 17.22 -14.93 9.35
C ASP A 591 16.49 -16.12 9.98
N TYR A 592 15.35 -16.56 9.39
CA TYR A 592 14.56 -17.63 10.02
C TYR A 592 13.81 -18.56 9.06
N ALA A 593 13.08 -18.06 8.05
CA ALA A 593 12.19 -18.89 7.25
C ALA A 593 12.88 -19.46 5.99
N ARG A 594 12.65 -18.91 4.82
CA ARG A 594 13.19 -19.44 3.57
C ARG A 594 13.91 -18.34 2.79
N GLY A 595 14.92 -18.71 2.03
CA GLY A 595 15.54 -17.80 1.09
C GLY A 595 14.65 -17.63 -0.15
N ILE A 596 14.87 -18.45 -1.19
CA ILE A 596 13.98 -18.49 -2.36
C ILE A 596 13.10 -19.72 -2.26
N VAL A 597 11.78 -19.55 -2.35
CA VAL A 597 10.83 -20.65 -2.28
C VAL A 597 9.81 -20.62 -3.42
N ILE A 598 9.63 -21.78 -4.05
CA ILE A 598 8.72 -21.97 -5.18
C ILE A 598 7.57 -22.86 -4.72
N GLY A 599 6.38 -22.30 -4.52
CA GLY A 599 5.14 -23.02 -4.30
C GLY A 599 4.62 -23.20 -2.88
N PRO A 600 5.02 -22.41 -1.85
CA PRO A 600 4.61 -22.66 -0.47
C PRO A 600 3.09 -22.56 -0.26
N GLU A 601 2.40 -21.74 -1.02
CA GLU A 601 0.98 -21.47 -0.88
C GLU A 601 0.29 -21.49 -2.25
N ALA A 602 0.26 -22.67 -2.87
CA ALA A 602 -0.29 -22.83 -4.19
C ALA A 602 -1.77 -23.26 -4.14
N GLY A 603 -2.67 -22.27 -4.16
CA GLY A 603 -4.11 -22.43 -4.35
C GLY A 603 -4.87 -23.09 -3.19
N ASN A 604 -6.03 -22.59 -2.90
CA ASN A 604 -6.86 -23.07 -1.80
C ASN A 604 -8.37 -23.06 -2.15
N SER A 605 -8.78 -22.92 -3.38
CA SER A 605 -10.20 -22.86 -3.61
C SER A 605 -10.71 -24.17 -4.20
N THR A 606 -11.90 -24.56 -3.78
CA THR A 606 -12.65 -25.67 -4.38
C THR A 606 -13.00 -25.44 -5.86
N LYS A 607 -12.68 -24.26 -6.42
CA LYS A 607 -13.10 -23.84 -7.77
C LYS A 607 -11.97 -23.45 -8.70
N SER A 608 -10.77 -23.18 -8.22
CA SER A 608 -9.63 -22.84 -9.08
C SER A 608 -8.30 -23.22 -8.42
N SER A 609 -7.44 -23.87 -9.18
CA SER A 609 -6.07 -24.22 -8.79
C SER A 609 -5.10 -23.53 -9.74
N GLY A 610 -4.22 -22.68 -9.23
CA GLY A 610 -3.11 -22.14 -10.01
C GLY A 610 -1.98 -23.16 -10.13
N ARG A 611 -1.16 -23.02 -11.16
CA ARG A 611 0.07 -23.78 -11.38
C ARG A 611 1.26 -22.83 -11.30
N ILE A 612 2.39 -23.38 -10.87
CA ILE A 612 3.66 -22.66 -10.90
C ILE A 612 4.57 -23.37 -11.90
N ARG A 613 4.96 -22.64 -12.93
CA ARG A 613 5.70 -23.26 -14.04
C ARG A 613 6.61 -22.28 -14.78
N ASP A 614 7.57 -22.85 -15.48
CA ASP A 614 8.51 -22.08 -16.30
C ASP A 614 9.29 -21.08 -15.42
N ILE A 615 9.98 -21.60 -14.41
CA ILE A 615 10.72 -20.82 -13.43
C ILE A 615 12.22 -21.04 -13.66
N GLU A 616 12.96 -19.96 -13.69
CA GLU A 616 14.42 -19.96 -13.77
C GLU A 616 15.03 -19.17 -12.61
N VAL A 617 15.95 -19.81 -11.86
CA VAL A 617 16.72 -19.20 -10.78
C VAL A 617 18.18 -19.38 -11.08
N THR A 618 18.93 -18.29 -11.31
CA THR A 618 20.32 -18.41 -11.71
C THR A 618 21.25 -17.44 -10.98
N ASN A 619 22.49 -17.89 -10.72
CA ASN A 619 23.57 -17.07 -10.19
C ASN A 619 23.22 -16.34 -8.87
N CYS A 620 22.36 -16.92 -8.02
CA CYS A 620 22.05 -16.35 -6.73
C CYS A 620 22.98 -16.87 -5.65
N THR A 621 23.33 -16.00 -4.69
CA THR A 621 24.18 -16.39 -3.56
C THR A 621 23.41 -16.24 -2.26
N PHE A 622 23.40 -17.32 -1.48
CA PHE A 622 22.81 -17.37 -0.14
C PHE A 622 23.91 -17.12 0.89
N LEU A 623 23.88 -15.96 1.52
CA LEU A 623 24.86 -15.56 2.53
C LEU A 623 24.53 -16.12 3.91
N GLN A 624 23.26 -16.28 4.20
CA GLN A 624 22.80 -16.83 5.47
C GLN A 624 21.46 -17.54 5.30
N HIS A 625 21.30 -18.60 6.03
CA HIS A 625 20.03 -19.20 6.35
C HIS A 625 20.16 -19.86 7.71
N LYS A 626 19.23 -19.60 8.60
CA LYS A 626 19.15 -20.22 9.91
C LYS A 626 17.79 -20.90 10.04
N ARG A 627 17.77 -22.15 10.45
CA ARG A 627 16.54 -22.89 10.64
C ARG A 627 15.89 -22.51 11.97
N GLY A 628 14.60 -22.14 11.92
CA GLY A 628 13.77 -22.12 13.12
C GLY A 628 13.43 -23.51 13.63
N LEU A 629 13.00 -23.60 14.88
CA LEU A 629 12.56 -24.86 15.49
C LEU A 629 11.27 -25.34 14.81
N ASN A 630 11.22 -26.61 14.40
CA ASN A 630 10.02 -27.37 13.99
C ASN A 630 9.44 -27.18 12.57
N ASP A 631 10.12 -26.57 11.62
CA ASP A 631 9.63 -26.53 10.25
C ASP A 631 10.55 -27.25 9.27
N ASP A 632 10.02 -28.23 8.61
CA ASP A 632 10.77 -29.07 7.69
C ASP A 632 10.98 -28.43 6.29
N LEU A 633 10.18 -27.40 5.91
CA LEU A 633 10.31 -26.68 4.62
C LEU A 633 11.37 -25.60 4.60
N ARG A 634 11.88 -25.17 5.74
CA ARG A 634 12.81 -24.07 5.82
C ARG A 634 14.16 -24.43 5.26
N ALA A 635 14.50 -23.80 4.15
CA ALA A 635 15.77 -23.97 3.47
C ALA A 635 16.14 -22.67 2.75
N ALA A 636 17.41 -22.48 2.48
CA ALA A 636 17.88 -21.34 1.70
C ALA A 636 17.27 -21.33 0.29
N PHE A 637 17.18 -22.50 -0.34
CA PHE A 637 16.42 -22.70 -1.59
C PHE A 637 15.43 -23.85 -1.43
N ALA A 638 14.15 -23.59 -1.68
CA ALA A 638 13.08 -24.57 -1.51
C ALA A 638 12.14 -24.66 -2.72
N ILE A 639 11.72 -25.88 -3.06
CA ILE A 639 10.67 -26.14 -4.04
C ILE A 639 9.64 -27.04 -3.38
N GLY A 640 8.39 -26.65 -3.39
CA GLY A 640 7.36 -27.52 -2.86
C GLY A 640 6.11 -26.81 -2.43
N GLN A 641 5.14 -27.60 -2.10
CA GLN A 641 3.87 -27.11 -1.61
C GLN A 641 3.66 -27.55 -0.16
N GLY A 642 3.24 -26.60 0.64
CA GLY A 642 2.82 -26.84 2.00
C GLY A 642 2.30 -25.56 2.62
N SER A 643 1.40 -25.67 3.55
CA SER A 643 1.01 -24.55 4.39
C SER A 643 1.67 -24.67 5.74
N ASP A 644 2.12 -23.56 6.28
CA ASP A 644 2.73 -23.46 7.60
C ASP A 644 1.70 -23.64 8.72
N GLY A 645 1.10 -24.84 8.82
CA GLY A 645 0.13 -25.18 9.86
C GLY A 645 -1.34 -24.88 9.54
N GLN A 646 -1.69 -24.30 8.39
CA GLN A 646 -3.08 -24.14 7.97
C GLN A 646 -3.62 -25.38 7.24
N THR A 647 -3.48 -26.53 7.87
CA THR A 647 -3.89 -27.84 7.31
C THR A 647 -5.37 -27.92 6.97
N ASP A 648 -6.22 -27.12 7.58
CA ASP A 648 -7.67 -27.19 7.42
C ASP A 648 -8.19 -26.43 6.18
N LEU A 649 -7.47 -25.47 5.67
CA LEU A 649 -7.81 -24.75 4.44
C LEU A 649 -7.55 -25.57 3.16
N TRP A 650 -6.80 -26.67 3.25
CA TRP A 650 -6.34 -27.48 2.13
C TRP A 650 -7.05 -28.83 1.98
N LYS A 651 -8.04 -29.11 2.79
CA LYS A 651 -8.80 -30.38 2.77
C LYS A 651 -9.84 -30.49 1.65
N GLY A 652 -9.85 -29.60 0.68
CA GLY A 652 -10.76 -29.65 -0.47
C GLY A 652 -10.33 -30.65 -1.54
N SER A 653 -11.30 -31.19 -2.25
CA SER A 653 -11.19 -32.21 -3.34
C SER A 653 -10.60 -31.67 -4.66
N ASN A 654 -9.76 -30.67 -4.64
CA ASN A 654 -9.23 -30.07 -5.87
C ASN A 654 -8.05 -30.86 -6.45
N PRO A 655 -7.90 -30.87 -7.78
CA PRO A 655 -6.73 -31.42 -8.38
C PRO A 655 -5.49 -30.71 -7.81
N PRO A 656 -4.45 -31.45 -7.47
CA PRO A 656 -3.25 -30.88 -6.89
C PRO A 656 -2.65 -29.86 -7.87
N ASN A 657 -2.23 -28.74 -7.34
CA ASN A 657 -1.47 -27.76 -8.11
C ASN A 657 -0.18 -28.42 -8.61
N LYS A 658 0.22 -28.04 -9.80
CA LYS A 658 1.40 -28.58 -10.45
C LYS A 658 2.52 -27.56 -10.42
N ILE A 659 3.69 -28.00 -9.94
CA ILE A 659 4.94 -27.28 -10.10
C ILE A 659 5.72 -27.98 -11.21
N SER A 660 6.09 -27.23 -12.25
CA SER A 660 6.74 -27.84 -13.43
C SER A 660 7.72 -26.92 -14.12
N ASN A 661 8.72 -27.51 -14.78
CA ASN A 661 9.71 -26.78 -15.55
C ASN A 661 10.43 -25.72 -14.72
N VAL A 662 11.09 -26.18 -13.66
CA VAL A 662 11.91 -25.36 -12.75
C VAL A 662 13.38 -25.63 -13.02
N THR A 663 14.12 -24.62 -13.37
CA THR A 663 15.57 -24.66 -13.56
C THR A 663 16.25 -23.76 -12.54
N ALA A 664 17.09 -24.35 -11.69
CA ALA A 664 17.98 -23.61 -10.81
C ALA A 664 19.42 -23.91 -11.18
N ARG A 665 20.23 -22.87 -11.46
CA ARG A 665 21.59 -23.02 -11.94
C ARG A 665 22.54 -21.98 -11.34
N GLY A 666 23.77 -22.42 -11.00
CA GLY A 666 24.80 -21.51 -10.52
C GLY A 666 24.51 -20.94 -9.13
N LEU A 667 23.81 -21.68 -8.28
CA LEU A 667 23.50 -21.22 -6.93
C LEU A 667 24.68 -21.48 -5.99
N THR A 668 25.07 -20.47 -5.23
CA THR A 668 26.13 -20.56 -4.24
C THR A 668 25.59 -20.39 -2.83
N PHE A 669 25.92 -21.31 -1.94
CA PHE A 669 25.62 -21.23 -0.51
C PHE A 669 26.93 -20.95 0.22
N ASP A 670 27.09 -19.71 0.65
CA ASP A 670 28.35 -19.22 1.20
C ASP A 670 28.37 -19.33 2.72
N ASN A 671 28.75 -20.48 3.23
CA ASN A 671 28.89 -20.76 4.66
C ASN A 671 27.67 -20.32 5.48
N ILE A 672 26.46 -20.76 5.11
CA ILE A 672 25.23 -20.50 5.88
C ILE A 672 25.36 -21.07 7.30
N ASP A 673 24.41 -20.75 8.19
CA ASP A 673 24.45 -21.25 9.56
C ASP A 673 24.46 -22.79 9.59
N LYS A 674 25.20 -23.38 10.53
CA LYS A 674 25.29 -24.84 10.69
C LYS A 674 23.95 -25.52 10.92
N THR A 675 22.96 -24.81 11.42
CA THR A 675 21.58 -25.29 11.60
C THR A 675 20.70 -25.00 10.39
N GLY A 676 21.20 -24.24 9.41
CA GLY A 676 20.53 -23.94 8.16
C GLY A 676 20.46 -25.16 7.25
N ARG A 677 19.50 -25.14 6.34
CA ARG A 677 19.35 -26.16 5.30
C ARG A 677 19.59 -25.52 3.94
N HIS A 678 20.39 -26.17 3.08
CA HIS A 678 20.75 -25.58 1.78
C HIS A 678 19.58 -25.70 0.79
N VAL A 679 19.23 -26.92 0.39
CA VAL A 679 18.21 -27.19 -0.63
C VAL A 679 17.18 -28.17 -0.10
N ALA A 680 15.90 -27.81 -0.20
CA ALA A 680 14.79 -28.69 0.11
C ALA A 680 13.77 -28.80 -1.04
N ILE A 681 13.36 -30.01 -1.37
CA ILE A 681 12.21 -30.26 -2.24
C ILE A 681 11.16 -31.00 -1.42
N TRP A 682 10.01 -30.41 -1.23
CA TRP A 682 9.15 -30.80 -0.16
C TRP A 682 7.67 -30.77 -0.49
N GLN A 683 6.96 -31.77 -0.02
CA GLN A 683 5.51 -31.81 0.07
C GLN A 683 5.08 -31.82 1.53
N TYR A 684 4.27 -30.84 1.91
CA TYR A 684 3.71 -30.70 3.25
C TYR A 684 2.19 -30.96 3.24
N GLY A 685 1.68 -31.59 4.30
CA GLY A 685 0.25 -31.84 4.47
C GLY A 685 -0.32 -32.95 3.60
N GLY A 686 -1.65 -33.10 3.64
CA GLY A 686 -2.37 -34.18 2.98
C GLY A 686 -2.66 -34.02 1.49
N SER A 687 -2.24 -32.91 0.88
CA SER A 687 -2.44 -32.67 -0.56
C SER A 687 -1.29 -33.21 -1.37
N VAL A 688 -1.60 -34.00 -2.42
CA VAL A 688 -0.60 -34.55 -3.33
C VAL A 688 -0.34 -33.55 -4.44
N VAL A 689 0.86 -32.96 -4.50
CA VAL A 689 1.31 -32.14 -5.63
C VAL A 689 2.34 -32.90 -6.44
N ASN A 690 2.07 -33.09 -7.71
CA ASN A 690 3.05 -33.66 -8.61
C ASN A 690 3.97 -32.54 -9.13
N MET A 691 5.26 -32.78 -9.02
CA MET A 691 6.31 -31.94 -9.56
C MET A 691 6.97 -32.63 -10.75
N GLU A 692 7.30 -31.87 -11.77
CA GLU A 692 7.97 -32.43 -12.93
C GLU A 692 8.99 -31.51 -13.57
N LYS A 693 10.01 -32.08 -14.17
CA LYS A 693 11.06 -31.34 -14.90
C LYS A 693 11.74 -30.29 -14.00
N ILE A 694 12.34 -30.74 -12.92
CA ILE A 694 13.17 -29.93 -12.02
C ILE A 694 14.64 -30.16 -12.37
N THR A 695 15.37 -29.11 -12.69
CA THR A 695 16.80 -29.16 -12.99
C THR A 695 17.57 -28.34 -11.96
N LEU A 696 18.50 -28.97 -11.27
CA LEU A 696 19.46 -28.33 -10.36
C LEU A 696 20.86 -28.52 -10.94
N SER A 697 21.54 -27.47 -11.35
CA SER A 697 22.87 -27.55 -11.94
C SER A 697 23.84 -26.50 -11.43
N ASP A 698 25.11 -26.84 -11.39
CA ASP A 698 26.19 -25.91 -11.03
C ASP A 698 26.02 -25.32 -9.62
N PHE A 699 25.62 -26.13 -8.65
CA PHE A 699 25.47 -25.70 -7.28
C PHE A 699 26.79 -25.81 -6.52
N THR A 700 27.13 -24.76 -5.80
CA THR A 700 28.33 -24.73 -4.96
C THR A 700 27.93 -24.48 -3.51
N ILE A 701 28.16 -25.46 -2.67
CA ILE A 701 27.98 -25.32 -1.22
C ILE A 701 29.34 -25.22 -0.57
N LEU A 702 29.60 -24.08 0.05
CA LEU A 702 30.73 -23.83 0.92
C LEU A 702 30.23 -24.02 2.37
N ASP A 703 30.76 -24.99 3.08
CA ASP A 703 30.33 -25.34 4.43
C ASP A 703 31.55 -25.62 5.30
N SER A 704 32.24 -24.57 5.69
CA SER A 704 33.45 -24.65 6.51
C SER A 704 33.19 -25.07 7.96
N LYS A 705 31.93 -24.95 8.42
CA LYS A 705 31.54 -25.21 9.81
C LYS A 705 30.93 -26.60 10.04
N GLY A 706 30.65 -27.33 8.95
CA GLY A 706 29.93 -28.62 9.00
C GLY A 706 28.45 -28.40 9.31
N ASN A 707 27.58 -28.63 8.34
CA ASN A 707 26.16 -28.46 8.49
C ASN A 707 25.51 -29.74 9.10
N SER A 708 24.49 -29.53 9.90
CA SER A 708 23.74 -30.61 10.55
C SER A 708 22.79 -31.39 9.62
N TYR A 709 22.53 -30.86 8.42
CA TYR A 709 21.55 -31.39 7.48
C TYR A 709 22.20 -31.77 6.13
N PRO A 710 21.60 -32.72 5.40
CA PRO A 710 22.00 -33.01 4.03
C PRO A 710 21.88 -31.78 3.14
N ALA A 711 22.79 -31.63 2.19
CA ALA A 711 22.82 -30.51 1.25
C ALA A 711 21.59 -30.49 0.34
N LEU A 712 21.12 -31.66 -0.09
CA LEU A 712 19.86 -31.83 -0.83
C LEU A 712 18.92 -32.74 -0.06
N TRP A 713 17.78 -32.23 0.33
CA TRP A 713 16.76 -33.00 1.05
C TRP A 713 15.45 -33.04 0.27
N ILE A 714 14.94 -34.24 0.02
CA ILE A 714 13.70 -34.48 -0.74
C ILE A 714 12.72 -35.25 0.12
N LYS A 715 11.55 -34.68 0.38
CA LYS A 715 10.46 -35.28 1.16
C LYS A 715 9.14 -35.19 0.40
N THR A 716 8.69 -36.31 -0.15
CA THR A 716 7.58 -36.35 -1.10
C THR A 716 6.21 -36.44 -0.46
N ASN A 717 6.11 -37.02 0.74
CA ASN A 717 4.86 -37.18 1.48
C ASN A 717 3.66 -37.66 0.62
N GLY A 718 3.92 -38.58 -0.34
CA GLY A 718 2.91 -39.11 -1.27
C GLY A 718 2.88 -38.45 -2.67
N SER A 719 3.53 -37.33 -2.85
CA SER A 719 3.69 -36.69 -4.16
C SER A 719 4.69 -37.43 -5.05
N ARG A 720 4.60 -37.21 -6.35
CA ARG A 720 5.58 -37.71 -7.31
C ARG A 720 6.43 -36.58 -7.86
N ILE A 721 7.73 -36.82 -7.94
CA ILE A 721 8.67 -35.97 -8.65
C ILE A 721 9.16 -36.73 -9.86
N SER A 722 8.91 -36.20 -11.07
CA SER A 722 9.30 -36.87 -12.31
C SER A 722 10.25 -35.97 -13.15
N GLY A 723 11.25 -36.62 -13.72
CA GLY A 723 12.21 -35.96 -14.61
C GLY A 723 13.09 -34.91 -13.89
N MET A 724 13.47 -35.19 -12.65
CA MET A 724 14.43 -34.39 -11.92
C MET A 724 15.86 -34.70 -12.40
N LYS A 725 16.64 -33.63 -12.59
CA LYS A 725 18.04 -33.72 -12.99
C LYS A 725 18.91 -32.94 -12.00
N VAL A 726 20.01 -33.54 -11.59
CA VAL A 726 21.03 -32.90 -10.74
C VAL A 726 22.38 -33.06 -11.42
N SER A 727 23.04 -31.96 -11.75
CA SER A 727 24.35 -32.01 -12.40
C SER A 727 25.29 -30.98 -11.78
N ASN A 728 26.58 -31.31 -11.71
CA ASN A 728 27.60 -30.43 -11.19
C ASN A 728 27.25 -29.77 -9.84
N PHE A 729 26.61 -30.49 -8.95
CA PHE A 729 26.28 -30.07 -7.59
C PHE A 729 27.42 -30.47 -6.65
N THR A 730 28.07 -29.52 -6.01
CA THR A 730 29.24 -29.77 -5.17
C THR A 730 29.03 -29.27 -3.73
N VAL A 731 29.56 -30.02 -2.78
CA VAL A 731 29.66 -29.68 -1.36
C VAL A 731 31.14 -29.71 -0.96
N ASN A 732 31.69 -28.55 -0.62
CA ASN A 732 33.13 -28.39 -0.33
C ASN A 732 34.02 -29.02 -1.42
N GLY A 733 33.67 -28.80 -2.69
CA GLY A 733 34.36 -29.34 -3.85
C GLY A 733 34.07 -30.81 -4.16
N THR A 734 33.32 -31.52 -3.33
CA THR A 734 32.95 -32.92 -3.58
C THR A 734 31.60 -32.99 -4.30
N LYS A 735 31.56 -33.70 -5.44
CA LYS A 735 30.35 -33.82 -6.26
C LYS A 735 29.28 -34.65 -5.54
N LEU A 736 28.04 -34.17 -5.53
CA LEU A 736 26.85 -34.87 -5.05
C LEU A 736 26.44 -35.96 -6.05
N THR A 737 26.23 -37.15 -5.56
CA THR A 737 25.79 -38.34 -6.33
C THR A 737 24.58 -38.99 -5.65
N GLY A 738 23.95 -39.96 -6.32
CA GLY A 738 22.84 -40.70 -5.77
C GLY A 738 23.16 -41.53 -4.51
N SER A 739 24.46 -41.74 -4.21
CA SER A 739 24.96 -42.46 -3.02
C SER A 739 25.60 -41.55 -1.97
N SER A 740 25.59 -40.21 -2.19
CA SER A 740 26.22 -39.26 -1.25
C SER A 740 25.45 -39.19 0.06
N SER A 741 26.16 -39.11 1.19
CA SER A 741 25.58 -38.85 2.53
C SER A 741 24.92 -37.46 2.62
N GLN A 742 25.25 -36.57 1.71
CA GLN A 742 24.69 -35.24 1.59
C GLN A 742 23.36 -35.18 0.79
N LEU A 743 22.83 -36.37 0.40
CA LEU A 743 21.52 -36.54 -0.21
C LEU A 743 20.61 -37.32 0.75
N SER A 744 19.39 -36.83 0.95
CA SER A 744 18.33 -37.53 1.66
C SER A 744 17.04 -37.54 0.86
N ILE A 745 16.46 -38.72 0.62
CA ILE A 745 15.17 -38.93 -0.06
C ILE A 745 14.30 -39.83 0.83
N ASP A 746 13.16 -39.34 1.32
CA ASP A 746 12.30 -40.11 2.25
C ASP A 746 11.58 -41.30 1.58
N LYS A 747 11.18 -41.14 0.31
CA LYS A 747 10.49 -42.18 -0.48
C LYS A 747 11.07 -42.24 -1.90
N PRO A 748 12.20 -42.93 -2.10
CA PRO A 748 12.89 -42.99 -3.40
C PRO A 748 12.01 -43.44 -4.57
N ALA A 749 11.06 -44.37 -4.31
CA ALA A 749 10.14 -44.87 -5.34
C ALA A 749 9.23 -43.79 -5.95
N ASN A 750 9.04 -42.68 -5.27
CA ASN A 750 8.25 -41.53 -5.75
C ASN A 750 9.08 -40.49 -6.54
N VAL A 751 10.39 -40.65 -6.62
CA VAL A 751 11.30 -39.69 -7.19
C VAL A 751 12.04 -40.29 -8.38
N SER A 752 11.76 -39.77 -9.58
CA SER A 752 12.57 -40.03 -10.77
C SER A 752 13.66 -38.97 -10.89
N ILE A 753 14.87 -39.30 -10.49
CA ILE A 753 16.03 -38.38 -10.44
C ILE A 753 17.23 -39.00 -11.15
N SER A 754 17.94 -38.19 -11.93
CA SER A 754 19.25 -38.51 -12.51
C SER A 754 20.34 -37.59 -11.95
N PHE A 755 21.53 -38.16 -11.79
CA PHE A 755 22.75 -37.43 -11.40
C PHE A 755 23.73 -37.48 -12.58
N GLU A 756 24.12 -36.32 -13.09
CA GLU A 756 24.97 -36.14 -14.28
C GLU A 756 26.33 -35.50 -13.92
#